data_8d23d910a2b23f5fbc44f00abe82d1f6
#
_entry.id   8d23d910a2b23f5fbc44f00abe82d1f6
#
_cell.length_a   1.000
_cell.length_b   1.000
_cell.length_c   1.000
_cell.angle_alpha   90.00
_cell.angle_beta   90.00
_cell.angle_gamma   90.00
#
_symmetry.space_group_name_H-M   'P 1'
#
loop_
_entity.id
_entity.type
_entity.pdbx_description
1 polymer ?
#
loop_
_entity_poly.entity_id
_entity_poly.type
_entity_poly.pdbx_seq_one_letter_code
_entity_poly.pdbx_strand_id
1 'polypeptide(L)'
;MDPILERYQALEDKVSAYTPGLDTQRLYRAFTYADAEHKGQLRKDGTPYITHPLAVAEIVADLGLDADSVIAALLHDTIEDTNATHEEVAKQFGETVAALVEGVTKLSRVQYTSKEEEQMENLRKMFMAMAQDIRVILIKICDRLHNMRTMEYQSPAKQREKSLETMEIYAPIAHRLGMQKLKWELEDLSLRYLDPVGYKEIEDELAARSSAHEEFLAAVQQRITQRMWEEGIRCKVYGRVKHTYSIYRKMFAQNKTLDEIFDLYAFRVIVDDIPECYNVLGCIHDMFKPVLGRFKDYIGTPKPNMYQSLHTTVIGREGVPFEVQIRTWAMHQTAEYGVAAHWKYKQGLANKQLGTEHDFEWVRKLLESQQDTDPDEFVRTLKVDMFADEVFVFTPNGDVKSLPAGATPIDFAYSVHSAVGNRMVGAKVNGRMVPYDHHLSNGDIVEVLTSKTAKGPSRDWLKIAKSNEARNKIRQWFKKERREENIATGRAAFESELKHVGLKLEAITAPEVLPSILRKVRFGTLDELYASIGYGGTTAVKAVARIRDEMLRLGRLQAEKAAAASKTTAESVIVPASSQEVPVLKGSNKHSDSGIIVEGLGNCLVKFAKCCTPVPGDPVVGFITRGYGVSVHRQDCPNADPGKRKPEEAARWVKVSWVEGSLPSYQTSLELSAKDRDGLTLDVAMALSTAKVKVSALSARSMPDGYASVSVVLEVKDREELSSVINKLNNIQGVYQVVRASGK
;
A
#
# COMPACT_ATOMS: atom_id res chain seq x y z
N MET A 1 -32.13 32.21 4.08
CA MET A 1 -31.77 31.23 5.13
C MET A 1 -30.25 31.10 5.14
N ASP A 2 -29.63 30.81 6.27
CA ASP A 2 -28.17 30.57 6.28
C ASP A 2 -27.85 29.33 5.40
N PRO A 3 -26.94 29.42 4.44
CA PRO A 3 -26.60 28.30 3.56
C PRO A 3 -26.16 27.03 4.31
N ILE A 4 -25.54 27.17 5.49
CA ILE A 4 -25.14 26.06 6.33
C ILE A 4 -26.38 25.38 6.95
N LEU A 5 -27.38 26.18 7.37
CA LEU A 5 -28.61 25.62 7.89
C LEU A 5 -29.45 24.92 6.82
N GLU A 6 -29.45 25.42 5.58
CA GLU A 6 -30.13 24.76 4.44
C GLU A 6 -29.49 23.39 4.15
N ARG A 7 -28.16 23.28 4.20
CA ARG A 7 -27.47 22.01 4.03
C ARG A 7 -27.77 21.05 5.18
N TYR A 8 -27.82 21.55 6.42
CA TYR A 8 -28.21 20.71 7.56
C TYR A 8 -29.63 20.16 7.41
N GLN A 9 -30.58 21.00 6.97
CA GLN A 9 -31.97 20.59 6.72
C GLN A 9 -32.03 19.46 5.68
N ALA A 10 -31.27 19.59 4.59
CA ALA A 10 -31.17 18.56 3.56
C ALA A 10 -30.56 17.25 4.10
N LEU A 11 -29.59 17.33 5.03
CA LEU A 11 -29.05 16.17 5.72
C LEU A 11 -30.12 15.50 6.61
N GLU A 12 -30.85 16.28 7.41
CA GLU A 12 -31.92 15.80 8.27
C GLU A 12 -33.03 15.09 7.47
N ASP A 13 -33.50 15.71 6.39
CA ASP A 13 -34.50 15.11 5.48
C ASP A 13 -34.01 13.79 4.88
N LYS A 14 -32.75 13.74 4.45
CA LYS A 14 -32.13 12.55 3.91
C LYS A 14 -32.06 11.41 4.92
N VAL A 15 -31.60 11.68 6.16
CA VAL A 15 -31.49 10.66 7.21
C VAL A 15 -32.87 10.19 7.65
N SER A 16 -33.84 11.11 7.75
CA SER A 16 -35.24 10.80 8.09
C SER A 16 -35.90 9.86 7.07
N ALA A 17 -35.54 10.00 5.78
CA ALA A 17 -36.09 9.17 4.71
C ALA A 17 -35.76 7.68 4.82
N TYR A 18 -34.63 7.31 5.43
CA TYR A 18 -34.23 5.91 5.59
C TYR A 18 -34.17 5.43 7.04
N THR A 19 -34.33 6.32 8.04
CA THR A 19 -34.34 5.97 9.47
C THR A 19 -35.69 6.31 10.09
N PRO A 20 -36.67 5.36 10.06
CA PRO A 20 -37.96 5.57 10.71
C PRO A 20 -37.78 5.82 12.22
N GLY A 21 -38.36 6.89 12.75
CA GLY A 21 -38.28 7.25 14.17
C GLY A 21 -36.97 7.93 14.56
N LEU A 22 -36.28 8.57 13.61
CA LEU A 22 -35.10 9.40 13.89
C LEU A 22 -35.41 10.48 14.96
N ASP A 23 -34.56 10.54 16.00
CA ASP A 23 -34.56 11.69 16.93
C ASP A 23 -33.86 12.89 16.26
N THR A 24 -34.67 13.68 15.55
CA THR A 24 -34.18 14.88 14.84
C THR A 24 -33.64 15.94 15.80
N GLN A 25 -34.16 16.01 17.03
CA GLN A 25 -33.66 16.93 18.05
C GLN A 25 -32.25 16.55 18.52
N ARG A 26 -31.94 15.23 18.62
CA ARG A 26 -30.58 14.74 18.93
C ARG A 26 -29.61 15.07 17.82
N LEU A 27 -30.03 14.90 16.56
CA LEU A 27 -29.21 15.24 15.39
C LEU A 27 -28.95 16.76 15.33
N TYR A 28 -29.97 17.59 15.55
CA TYR A 28 -29.83 19.05 15.59
C TYR A 28 -28.90 19.52 16.71
N ARG A 29 -29.01 18.92 17.91
CA ARG A 29 -28.10 19.21 19.02
C ARG A 29 -26.65 18.89 18.66
N ALA A 30 -26.38 17.76 17.95
CA ALA A 30 -25.03 17.42 17.52
C ALA A 30 -24.46 18.44 16.53
N PHE A 31 -25.26 18.89 15.57
CA PHE A 31 -24.86 19.95 14.65
C PHE A 31 -24.56 21.25 15.34
N THR A 32 -25.46 21.73 16.24
CA THR A 32 -25.28 22.99 16.99
C THR A 32 -24.13 22.93 17.98
N TYR A 33 -23.87 21.76 18.58
CA TYR A 33 -22.73 21.53 19.44
C TYR A 33 -21.41 21.61 18.64
N ALA A 34 -21.32 20.93 17.50
CA ALA A 34 -20.15 20.99 16.63
C ALA A 34 -19.88 22.41 16.12
N ASP A 35 -20.92 23.15 15.73
CA ASP A 35 -20.80 24.56 15.30
C ASP A 35 -20.30 25.48 16.42
N ALA A 36 -20.79 25.28 17.65
CA ALA A 36 -20.37 26.03 18.80
C ALA A 36 -18.91 25.75 19.19
N GLU A 37 -18.49 24.48 19.20
CA GLU A 37 -17.12 24.08 19.54
C GLU A 37 -16.09 24.57 18.51
N HIS A 38 -16.45 24.61 17.22
CA HIS A 38 -15.60 25.10 16.14
C HIS A 38 -15.79 26.62 15.85
N LYS A 39 -16.48 27.33 16.71
CA LYS A 39 -16.78 28.75 16.51
C LYS A 39 -15.50 29.60 16.34
N GLY A 40 -15.43 30.32 15.22
CA GLY A 40 -14.28 31.16 14.88
C GLY A 40 -13.15 30.44 14.18
N GLN A 41 -13.21 29.11 14.04
CA GLN A 41 -12.29 28.35 13.20
C GLN A 41 -12.70 28.44 11.73
N LEU A 42 -11.71 28.63 10.85
CA LEU A 42 -11.92 28.68 9.40
C LEU A 42 -11.11 27.59 8.70
N ARG A 43 -11.68 27.05 7.63
CA ARG A 43 -10.97 26.19 6.68
C ARG A 43 -9.97 27.03 5.87
N LYS A 44 -9.06 26.36 5.14
CA LYS A 44 -8.08 27.05 4.28
C LYS A 44 -8.70 27.78 3.08
N ASP A 45 -9.89 27.40 2.68
CA ASP A 45 -10.71 28.10 1.68
C ASP A 45 -11.44 29.34 2.23
N GLY A 46 -11.32 29.61 3.56
CA GLY A 46 -11.96 30.70 4.25
C GLY A 46 -13.38 30.42 4.73
N THR A 47 -13.94 29.22 4.50
CA THR A 47 -15.27 28.84 4.97
C THR A 47 -15.26 28.47 6.47
N PRO A 48 -16.41 28.62 7.20
CA PRO A 48 -16.52 28.16 8.59
C PRO A 48 -16.20 26.67 8.70
N TYR A 49 -15.51 26.26 9.77
CA TYR A 49 -15.03 24.89 9.96
C TYR A 49 -16.15 23.84 9.93
N ILE A 50 -17.34 24.19 10.46
CA ILE A 50 -18.52 23.31 10.51
C ILE A 50 -18.92 22.76 9.15
N THR A 51 -18.55 23.43 8.03
CA THR A 51 -18.82 22.96 6.67
C THR A 51 -18.16 21.61 6.37
N HIS A 52 -17.05 21.29 7.06
CA HIS A 52 -16.37 20.02 6.93
C HIS A 52 -17.10 18.86 7.63
N PRO A 53 -17.36 18.91 8.95
CA PRO A 53 -18.15 17.86 9.62
C PRO A 53 -19.52 17.64 8.97
N LEU A 54 -20.18 18.72 8.54
CA LEU A 54 -21.45 18.62 7.83
C LEU A 54 -21.31 17.83 6.49
N ALA A 55 -20.31 18.14 5.69
CA ALA A 55 -20.05 17.42 4.44
C ALA A 55 -19.67 15.94 4.68
N VAL A 56 -18.91 15.65 5.74
CA VAL A 56 -18.61 14.26 6.12
C VAL A 56 -19.87 13.51 6.53
N ALA A 57 -20.76 14.15 7.30
CA ALA A 57 -22.05 13.58 7.69
C ALA A 57 -22.98 13.35 6.48
N GLU A 58 -22.98 14.25 5.49
CA GLU A 58 -23.70 14.06 4.21
C GLU A 58 -23.21 12.82 3.46
N ILE A 59 -21.88 12.58 3.39
CA ILE A 59 -21.30 11.39 2.75
C ILE A 59 -21.68 10.11 3.54
N VAL A 60 -21.64 10.17 4.88
CA VAL A 60 -22.04 9.07 5.75
C VAL A 60 -23.54 8.74 5.57
N ALA A 61 -24.39 9.77 5.43
CA ALA A 61 -25.82 9.60 5.13
C ALA A 61 -26.06 9.05 3.73
N ASP A 62 -25.23 9.39 2.72
CA ASP A 62 -25.28 8.79 1.38
C ASP A 62 -25.00 7.28 1.41
N LEU A 63 -24.17 6.83 2.35
CA LEU A 63 -23.92 5.41 2.58
C LEU A 63 -25.09 4.70 3.28
N GLY A 64 -26.06 5.45 3.83
CA GLY A 64 -27.21 4.92 4.55
C GLY A 64 -26.85 4.35 5.92
N LEU A 65 -25.83 4.89 6.60
CA LEU A 65 -25.43 4.48 7.95
C LEU A 65 -26.44 5.00 8.99
N ASP A 66 -26.39 4.42 10.20
CA ASP A 66 -27.30 4.74 11.30
C ASP A 66 -27.10 6.17 11.85
N ALA A 67 -28.08 6.62 12.62
CA ALA A 67 -28.09 7.96 13.20
C ALA A 67 -26.86 8.23 14.10
N ASP A 68 -26.38 7.24 14.85
CA ASP A 68 -25.19 7.37 15.69
C ASP A 68 -23.93 7.62 14.85
N SER A 69 -23.81 6.98 13.67
CA SER A 69 -22.73 7.22 12.72
C SER A 69 -22.78 8.64 12.13
N VAL A 70 -23.96 9.14 11.79
CA VAL A 70 -24.14 10.51 11.26
C VAL A 70 -23.81 11.55 12.34
N ILE A 71 -24.26 11.33 13.58
CA ILE A 71 -23.92 12.19 14.73
C ILE A 71 -22.41 12.15 15.01
N ALA A 72 -21.80 10.95 15.00
CA ALA A 72 -20.36 10.82 15.17
C ALA A 72 -19.57 11.53 14.04
N ALA A 73 -20.08 11.51 12.82
CA ALA A 73 -19.48 12.26 11.70
C ALA A 73 -19.59 13.79 11.88
N LEU A 74 -20.68 14.31 12.46
CA LEU A 74 -20.78 15.73 12.82
C LEU A 74 -19.80 16.13 13.93
N LEU A 75 -19.46 15.21 14.83
CA LEU A 75 -18.64 15.45 16.01
C LEU A 75 -17.18 14.99 15.87
N HIS A 76 -16.77 14.39 14.75
CA HIS A 76 -15.52 13.61 14.64
C HIS A 76 -14.24 14.39 14.95
N ASP A 77 -14.21 15.70 14.69
CA ASP A 77 -13.06 16.57 14.95
C ASP A 77 -13.17 17.32 16.29
N THR A 78 -14.31 17.26 17.00
CA THR A 78 -14.52 18.06 18.22
C THR A 78 -13.54 17.70 19.34
N ILE A 79 -13.26 16.41 19.58
CA ILE A 79 -12.30 15.97 20.60
C ILE A 79 -10.85 16.25 20.18
N GLU A 80 -10.55 16.26 18.87
CA GLU A 80 -9.19 16.47 18.34
C GLU A 80 -8.83 17.97 18.33
N ASP A 81 -9.73 18.81 17.80
CA ASP A 81 -9.44 20.20 17.44
C ASP A 81 -10.06 21.25 18.39
N THR A 82 -10.80 20.80 19.42
CA THR A 82 -11.41 21.69 20.43
C THR A 82 -11.12 21.23 21.87
N ASN A 83 -11.78 21.86 22.85
CA ASN A 83 -11.66 21.47 24.26
C ASN A 83 -12.68 20.39 24.68
N ALA A 84 -13.50 19.89 23.79
CA ALA A 84 -14.49 18.85 24.07
C ALA A 84 -13.83 17.57 24.58
N THR A 85 -14.42 16.94 25.59
CA THR A 85 -13.93 15.68 26.16
C THR A 85 -14.82 14.51 25.81
N HIS A 86 -14.25 13.28 25.89
CA HIS A 86 -15.04 12.06 25.69
C HIS A 86 -16.25 11.98 26.61
N GLU A 87 -16.08 12.36 27.90
CA GLU A 87 -17.14 12.32 28.92
C GLU A 87 -18.29 13.28 28.59
N GLU A 88 -17.99 14.46 28.04
CA GLU A 88 -18.99 15.44 27.63
C GLU A 88 -19.79 14.93 26.43
N VAL A 89 -19.12 14.38 25.43
CA VAL A 89 -19.77 13.78 24.24
C VAL A 89 -20.61 12.58 24.66
N ALA A 90 -20.11 11.70 25.53
CA ALA A 90 -20.84 10.53 26.05
C ALA A 90 -22.10 10.93 26.81
N LYS A 91 -22.00 11.97 27.63
CA LYS A 91 -23.16 12.47 28.42
C LYS A 91 -24.26 13.09 27.55
N GLN A 92 -23.90 13.76 26.45
CA GLN A 92 -24.87 14.45 25.59
C GLN A 92 -25.41 13.56 24.47
N PHE A 93 -24.57 12.70 23.91
CA PHE A 93 -24.87 11.93 22.69
C PHE A 93 -24.80 10.41 22.87
N GLY A 94 -24.41 9.94 24.07
CA GLY A 94 -24.32 8.52 24.41
C GLY A 94 -22.93 7.92 24.13
N GLU A 95 -22.65 6.82 24.85
CA GLU A 95 -21.34 6.14 24.85
C GLU A 95 -20.93 5.64 23.46
N THR A 96 -21.89 5.13 22.68
CA THR A 96 -21.64 4.67 21.31
C THR A 96 -21.07 5.77 20.42
N VAL A 97 -21.68 6.95 20.46
CA VAL A 97 -21.21 8.10 19.66
C VAL A 97 -19.82 8.55 20.14
N ALA A 98 -19.62 8.66 21.46
CA ALA A 98 -18.32 9.06 22.03
C ALA A 98 -17.20 8.08 21.65
N ALA A 99 -17.47 6.77 21.72
CA ALA A 99 -16.52 5.74 21.31
C ALA A 99 -16.18 5.80 19.80
N LEU A 100 -17.18 6.09 18.95
CA LEU A 100 -16.95 6.30 17.53
C LEU A 100 -16.07 7.52 17.26
N VAL A 101 -16.37 8.66 17.89
CA VAL A 101 -15.59 9.90 17.76
C VAL A 101 -14.16 9.69 18.23
N GLU A 102 -13.96 9.07 19.40
CA GLU A 102 -12.61 8.75 19.91
C GLU A 102 -11.85 7.81 18.97
N GLY A 103 -12.52 6.80 18.41
CA GLY A 103 -11.93 5.88 17.44
C GLY A 103 -11.46 6.56 16.15
N VAL A 104 -12.14 7.62 15.73
CA VAL A 104 -11.77 8.43 14.54
C VAL A 104 -10.65 9.42 14.87
N THR A 105 -10.53 9.89 16.11
CA THR A 105 -9.57 10.91 16.58
C THR A 105 -8.14 10.37 16.50
N LYS A 106 -7.21 11.19 16.02
CA LYS A 106 -5.78 10.88 16.02
C LYS A 106 -5.20 10.95 17.43
N LEU A 107 -4.17 10.13 17.66
CA LEU A 107 -3.41 10.17 18.91
C LEU A 107 -2.31 11.24 18.84
N SER A 108 -2.72 12.50 18.88
CA SER A 108 -1.83 13.67 18.81
C SER A 108 -0.97 13.91 20.06
N ARG A 109 -1.12 13.14 21.15
CA ARG A 109 -0.47 13.40 22.44
C ARG A 109 0.79 12.57 22.74
N VAL A 110 1.25 11.71 21.83
CA VAL A 110 2.46 10.92 22.02
C VAL A 110 3.60 11.52 21.20
N GLN A 111 4.72 11.84 21.86
CA GLN A 111 5.93 12.26 21.15
C GLN A 111 6.58 11.06 20.45
N TYR A 112 6.58 11.06 19.13
CA TYR A 112 7.23 10.05 18.29
C TYR A 112 8.62 10.49 17.90
N THR A 113 9.51 9.52 17.69
CA THR A 113 10.91 9.78 17.31
C THR A 113 11.04 10.05 15.80
N SER A 114 10.09 9.57 14.99
CA SER A 114 10.04 9.84 13.55
C SER A 114 8.59 9.99 13.06
N LYS A 115 8.43 10.62 11.89
CA LYS A 115 7.13 10.78 11.23
C LYS A 115 6.58 9.45 10.73
N GLU A 116 7.46 8.53 10.35
CA GLU A 116 7.13 7.16 9.94
C GLU A 116 6.56 6.36 11.11
N GLU A 117 7.17 6.46 12.29
CA GLU A 117 6.68 5.81 13.52
C GLU A 117 5.31 6.35 13.94
N GLU A 118 5.08 7.66 13.81
CA GLU A 118 3.78 8.28 14.02
C GLU A 118 2.71 7.73 13.07
N GLN A 119 3.01 7.66 11.78
CA GLN A 119 2.08 7.12 10.77
C GLN A 119 1.74 5.66 11.01
N MET A 120 2.74 4.83 11.37
CA MET A 120 2.54 3.42 11.67
C MET A 120 1.67 3.19 12.89
N GLU A 121 1.90 3.93 13.97
CA GLU A 121 1.12 3.79 15.19
C GLU A 121 -0.32 4.31 15.00
N ASN A 122 -0.52 5.37 14.23
CA ASN A 122 -1.84 5.86 13.86
C ASN A 122 -2.63 4.83 13.04
N LEU A 123 -1.98 4.17 12.08
CA LEU A 123 -2.57 3.07 11.32
C LEU A 123 -2.96 1.90 12.22
N ARG A 124 -2.05 1.48 13.10
CA ARG A 124 -2.28 0.41 14.04
C ARG A 124 -3.52 0.65 14.90
N LYS A 125 -3.66 1.86 15.46
CA LYS A 125 -4.79 2.22 16.31
C LYS A 125 -6.08 2.33 15.54
N MET A 126 -6.02 2.84 14.31
CA MET A 126 -7.16 2.83 13.41
C MET A 126 -7.68 1.40 13.16
N PHE A 127 -6.78 0.44 12.92
CA PHE A 127 -7.19 -0.96 12.76
C PHE A 127 -7.71 -1.59 14.05
N MET A 128 -7.16 -1.23 15.21
CA MET A 128 -7.68 -1.68 16.50
C MET A 128 -9.09 -1.13 16.77
N ALA A 129 -9.33 0.14 16.50
CA ALA A 129 -10.65 0.75 16.61
C ALA A 129 -11.65 0.14 15.61
N MET A 130 -11.22 -0.11 14.37
CA MET A 130 -12.03 -0.78 13.35
C MET A 130 -12.45 -2.20 13.76
N ALA A 131 -11.60 -2.92 14.50
CA ALA A 131 -11.93 -4.26 15.01
C ALA A 131 -12.98 -4.23 16.13
N GLN A 132 -13.08 -3.12 16.85
CA GLN A 132 -14.13 -2.90 17.83
C GLN A 132 -15.45 -2.46 17.17
N ASP A 133 -15.36 -1.49 16.25
CA ASP A 133 -16.51 -1.00 15.49
C ASP A 133 -16.08 -0.53 14.08
N ILE A 134 -16.60 -1.19 13.06
CA ILE A 134 -16.30 -0.90 11.65
C ILE A 134 -16.71 0.52 11.25
N ARG A 135 -17.70 1.12 11.91
CA ARG A 135 -18.19 2.46 11.60
C ARG A 135 -17.08 3.52 11.72
N VAL A 136 -16.11 3.29 12.59
CA VAL A 136 -14.92 4.17 12.73
C VAL A 136 -14.18 4.32 11.40
N ILE A 137 -13.89 3.23 10.70
CA ILE A 137 -13.17 3.31 9.41
C ILE A 137 -14.06 3.87 8.30
N LEU A 138 -15.37 3.60 8.33
CA LEU A 138 -16.31 4.14 7.35
C LEU A 138 -16.36 5.67 7.45
N ILE A 139 -16.48 6.22 8.67
CA ILE A 139 -16.43 7.67 8.91
C ILE A 139 -15.08 8.23 8.50
N LYS A 140 -13.96 7.54 8.80
CA LYS A 140 -12.61 8.00 8.44
C LYS A 140 -12.37 8.03 6.92
N ILE A 141 -12.95 7.08 6.15
CA ILE A 141 -12.91 7.12 4.69
C ILE A 141 -13.72 8.30 4.16
N CYS A 142 -14.89 8.62 4.76
CA CYS A 142 -15.71 9.76 4.38
C CYS A 142 -15.00 11.10 4.69
N ASP A 143 -14.36 11.21 5.85
CA ASP A 143 -13.49 12.34 6.21
C ASP A 143 -12.36 12.50 5.18
N ARG A 144 -11.64 11.42 4.86
CA ARG A 144 -10.58 11.44 3.85
C ARG A 144 -11.10 11.87 2.49
N LEU A 145 -12.26 11.39 2.07
CA LEU A 145 -12.86 11.77 0.79
C LEU A 145 -13.16 13.26 0.74
N HIS A 146 -13.79 13.83 1.77
CA HIS A 146 -14.04 15.26 1.81
C HIS A 146 -12.74 16.08 1.83
N ASN A 147 -11.73 15.63 2.58
CA ASN A 147 -10.42 16.27 2.56
C ASN A 147 -9.76 16.22 1.18
N MET A 148 -9.93 15.13 0.41
CA MET A 148 -9.44 15.04 -0.96
C MET A 148 -10.20 15.94 -1.93
N ARG A 149 -11.52 16.12 -1.76
CA ARG A 149 -12.34 17.06 -2.56
C ARG A 149 -11.93 18.51 -2.39
N THR A 150 -11.39 18.87 -1.20
CA THR A 150 -10.94 20.24 -0.86
C THR A 150 -9.41 20.39 -0.88
N MET A 151 -8.69 19.45 -1.53
CA MET A 151 -7.22 19.40 -1.49
C MET A 151 -6.55 20.53 -2.27
N GLU A 152 -7.25 21.20 -3.17
CA GLU A 152 -6.75 22.32 -3.98
C GLU A 152 -6.27 23.50 -3.13
N TYR A 153 -6.85 23.71 -1.94
CA TYR A 153 -6.45 24.78 -1.01
C TYR A 153 -5.21 24.45 -0.16
N GLN A 154 -4.63 23.26 -0.32
CA GLN A 154 -3.44 22.83 0.41
C GLN A 154 -2.16 23.14 -0.36
N SER A 155 -1.02 23.21 0.36
CA SER A 155 0.29 23.36 -0.28
C SER A 155 0.63 22.15 -1.17
N PRO A 156 1.38 22.32 -2.28
CA PRO A 156 1.74 21.21 -3.18
C PRO A 156 2.39 20.01 -2.48
N ALA A 157 3.24 20.26 -1.48
CA ALA A 157 3.86 19.22 -0.67
C ALA A 157 2.82 18.40 0.10
N LYS A 158 1.81 19.08 0.69
CA LYS A 158 0.75 18.42 1.46
C LYS A 158 -0.26 17.73 0.54
N GLN A 159 -0.55 18.30 -0.63
CA GLN A 159 -1.36 17.67 -1.68
C GLN A 159 -0.78 16.31 -2.06
N ARG A 160 0.53 16.27 -2.34
CA ARG A 160 1.22 15.03 -2.72
C ARG A 160 1.28 14.01 -1.57
N GLU A 161 1.65 14.46 -0.36
CA GLU A 161 1.73 13.59 0.82
C GLU A 161 0.37 12.92 1.11
N LYS A 162 -0.71 13.71 1.13
CA LYS A 162 -2.05 13.20 1.45
C LYS A 162 -2.64 12.35 0.32
N SER A 163 -2.33 12.66 -0.94
CA SER A 163 -2.72 11.84 -2.08
C SER A 163 -2.01 10.48 -2.08
N LEU A 164 -0.72 10.44 -1.73
CA LEU A 164 0.03 9.19 -1.61
C LEU A 164 -0.52 8.32 -0.47
N GLU A 165 -0.75 8.92 0.71
CA GLU A 165 -1.39 8.24 1.84
C GLU A 165 -2.77 7.68 1.46
N THR A 166 -3.56 8.44 0.70
CA THR A 166 -4.88 8.01 0.22
C THR A 166 -4.79 6.82 -0.73
N MET A 167 -3.86 6.85 -1.68
CA MET A 167 -3.64 5.75 -2.62
C MET A 167 -3.09 4.49 -1.98
N GLU A 168 -2.20 4.63 -0.99
CA GLU A 168 -1.54 3.49 -0.36
C GLU A 168 -2.35 2.85 0.77
N ILE A 169 -3.32 3.58 1.36
CA ILE A 169 -4.03 3.13 2.56
C ILE A 169 -5.54 3.16 2.37
N TYR A 170 -6.13 4.33 2.11
CA TYR A 170 -7.59 4.49 2.16
C TYR A 170 -8.30 3.88 0.96
N ALA A 171 -7.78 4.06 -0.26
CA ALA A 171 -8.37 3.47 -1.45
C ALA A 171 -8.34 1.93 -1.43
N PRO A 172 -7.25 1.24 -1.01
CA PRO A 172 -7.24 -0.20 -0.79
C PRO A 172 -8.20 -0.69 0.30
N ILE A 173 -8.33 0.04 1.42
CA ILE A 173 -9.31 -0.30 2.46
C ILE A 173 -10.73 -0.18 1.91
N ALA A 174 -11.07 0.91 1.21
CA ALA A 174 -12.37 1.08 0.56
C ALA A 174 -12.65 -0.05 -0.44
N HIS A 175 -11.62 -0.50 -1.18
CA HIS A 175 -11.74 -1.65 -2.08
C HIS A 175 -12.08 -2.96 -1.34
N ARG A 176 -11.38 -3.26 -0.24
CA ARG A 176 -11.64 -4.46 0.56
C ARG A 176 -13.01 -4.44 1.24
N LEU A 177 -13.45 -3.26 1.65
CA LEU A 177 -14.79 -3.06 2.20
C LEU A 177 -15.89 -3.05 1.12
N GLY A 178 -15.53 -3.24 -0.17
CA GLY A 178 -16.46 -3.26 -1.29
C GLY A 178 -17.01 -1.90 -1.71
N MET A 179 -16.54 -0.80 -1.12
CA MET A 179 -17.02 0.57 -1.34
C MET A 179 -16.48 1.16 -2.66
N GLN A 180 -16.92 0.59 -3.79
CA GLN A 180 -16.31 0.91 -5.09
C GLN A 180 -16.48 2.38 -5.48
N LYS A 181 -17.61 3.01 -5.16
CA LYS A 181 -17.87 4.42 -5.47
C LYS A 181 -16.85 5.34 -4.81
N LEU A 182 -16.60 5.16 -3.50
CA LEU A 182 -15.63 5.96 -2.76
C LEU A 182 -14.20 5.67 -3.20
N LYS A 183 -13.89 4.38 -3.43
CA LYS A 183 -12.58 3.96 -3.93
C LYS A 183 -12.21 4.70 -5.22
N TRP A 184 -13.08 4.68 -6.21
CA TRP A 184 -12.79 5.31 -7.51
C TRP A 184 -12.59 6.82 -7.39
N GLU A 185 -13.44 7.48 -6.60
CA GLU A 185 -13.32 8.92 -6.39
C GLU A 185 -12.02 9.28 -5.65
N LEU A 186 -11.63 8.49 -4.62
CA LEU A 186 -10.35 8.66 -3.93
C LEU A 186 -9.15 8.46 -4.87
N GLU A 187 -9.21 7.44 -5.74
CA GLU A 187 -8.16 7.16 -6.73
C GLU A 187 -8.04 8.28 -7.77
N ASP A 188 -9.15 8.75 -8.34
CA ASP A 188 -9.16 9.81 -9.36
C ASP A 188 -8.69 11.15 -8.77
N LEU A 189 -9.18 11.54 -7.58
CA LEU A 189 -8.74 12.76 -6.89
C LEU A 189 -7.26 12.69 -6.52
N SER A 190 -6.76 11.54 -6.11
CA SER A 190 -5.34 11.37 -5.76
C SER A 190 -4.45 11.44 -6.99
N LEU A 191 -4.84 10.83 -8.11
CA LEU A 191 -4.10 10.87 -9.37
C LEU A 191 -3.86 12.31 -9.85
N ARG A 192 -4.86 13.17 -9.70
CA ARG A 192 -4.79 14.59 -10.08
C ARG A 192 -3.59 15.31 -9.46
N TYR A 193 -3.18 14.94 -8.25
CA TYR A 193 -2.05 15.54 -7.54
C TYR A 193 -0.75 14.72 -7.60
N LEU A 194 -0.84 13.41 -7.87
CA LEU A 194 0.33 12.54 -7.96
C LEU A 194 0.97 12.58 -9.34
N ASP A 195 0.18 12.55 -10.41
CA ASP A 195 0.62 12.71 -11.79
C ASP A 195 -0.35 13.65 -12.56
N PRO A 196 -0.25 14.97 -12.34
CA PRO A 196 -1.13 15.94 -13.02
C PRO A 196 -1.04 15.88 -14.54
N VAL A 197 0.13 15.54 -15.08
CA VAL A 197 0.35 15.46 -16.53
C VAL A 197 -0.38 14.26 -17.12
N GLY A 198 -0.21 13.08 -16.53
CA GLY A 198 -0.91 11.87 -16.97
C GLY A 198 -2.42 11.94 -16.76
N TYR A 199 -2.86 12.58 -15.65
CA TYR A 199 -4.28 12.85 -15.42
C TYR A 199 -4.87 13.73 -16.54
N LYS A 200 -4.22 14.86 -16.83
CA LYS A 200 -4.68 15.80 -17.83
C LYS A 200 -4.66 15.21 -19.25
N GLU A 201 -3.65 14.44 -19.60
CA GLU A 201 -3.56 13.76 -20.90
C GLU A 201 -4.79 12.87 -21.16
N ILE A 202 -5.23 12.11 -20.13
CA ILE A 202 -6.41 11.24 -20.24
C ILE A 202 -7.69 12.06 -20.28
N GLU A 203 -7.83 13.09 -19.45
CA GLU A 203 -9.01 13.97 -19.44
C GLU A 203 -9.16 14.71 -20.78
N ASP A 204 -8.08 15.23 -21.35
CA ASP A 204 -8.09 15.91 -22.65
C ASP A 204 -8.47 14.93 -23.78
N GLU A 205 -7.95 13.69 -23.77
CA GLU A 205 -8.36 12.66 -24.75
C GLU A 205 -9.82 12.24 -24.60
N LEU A 206 -10.31 12.09 -23.38
CA LEU A 206 -11.72 11.76 -23.11
C LEU A 206 -12.64 12.92 -23.50
N ALA A 207 -12.25 14.15 -23.20
CA ALA A 207 -13.01 15.36 -23.57
C ALA A 207 -13.08 15.55 -25.09
N ALA A 208 -11.98 15.31 -25.80
CA ALA A 208 -11.95 15.41 -27.27
C ALA A 208 -12.91 14.43 -27.98
N ARG A 209 -13.28 13.35 -27.30
CA ARG A 209 -14.17 12.30 -27.82
C ARG A 209 -15.54 12.28 -27.14
N SER A 210 -15.88 13.26 -26.29
CA SER A 210 -17.06 13.19 -25.40
C SER A 210 -18.38 13.01 -26.16
N SER A 211 -18.61 13.74 -27.23
CA SER A 211 -19.85 13.62 -28.05
C SER A 211 -20.00 12.23 -28.68
N ALA A 212 -18.92 11.70 -29.25
CA ALA A 212 -18.94 10.35 -29.82
C ALA A 212 -19.13 9.27 -28.73
N HIS A 213 -18.56 9.48 -27.51
CA HIS A 213 -18.77 8.63 -26.37
C HIS A 213 -20.23 8.62 -25.88
N GLU A 214 -20.85 9.81 -25.79
CA GLU A 214 -22.26 9.95 -25.37
C GLU A 214 -23.22 9.31 -26.37
N GLU A 215 -23.01 9.57 -27.66
CA GLU A 215 -23.82 8.97 -28.74
C GLU A 215 -23.71 7.43 -28.72
N PHE A 216 -22.49 6.89 -28.60
CA PHE A 216 -22.28 5.46 -28.53
C PHE A 216 -22.95 4.84 -27.30
N LEU A 217 -22.77 5.45 -26.11
CA LEU A 217 -23.38 4.97 -24.88
C LEU A 217 -24.90 4.98 -24.97
N ALA A 218 -25.51 6.06 -25.49
CA ALA A 218 -26.95 6.19 -25.68
C ALA A 218 -27.49 5.14 -26.65
N ALA A 219 -26.84 4.97 -27.81
CA ALA A 219 -27.26 4.00 -28.84
C ALA A 219 -27.22 2.54 -28.32
N VAL A 220 -26.14 2.14 -27.66
CA VAL A 220 -26.01 0.78 -27.10
C VAL A 220 -27.00 0.58 -25.95
N GLN A 221 -27.14 1.57 -25.04
CA GLN A 221 -28.11 1.52 -23.96
C GLN A 221 -29.54 1.35 -24.46
N GLN A 222 -29.94 2.11 -25.49
CA GLN A 222 -31.27 2.00 -26.09
C GLN A 222 -31.48 0.60 -26.68
N ARG A 223 -30.52 0.08 -27.42
CA ARG A 223 -30.58 -1.26 -28.04
C ARG A 223 -30.73 -2.38 -27.00
N ILE A 224 -29.96 -2.33 -25.93
CA ILE A 224 -30.06 -3.29 -24.82
C ILE A 224 -31.44 -3.18 -24.17
N THR A 225 -31.88 -1.97 -23.85
CA THR A 225 -33.17 -1.73 -23.19
C THR A 225 -34.33 -2.22 -24.06
N GLN A 226 -34.30 -1.96 -25.36
CA GLN A 226 -35.31 -2.40 -26.34
C GLN A 226 -35.38 -3.94 -26.38
N ARG A 227 -34.25 -4.62 -26.49
CA ARG A 227 -34.20 -6.09 -26.51
C ARG A 227 -34.72 -6.72 -25.20
N MET A 228 -34.36 -6.16 -24.05
CA MET A 228 -34.86 -6.66 -22.76
C MET A 228 -36.38 -6.48 -22.65
N TRP A 229 -36.91 -5.37 -23.15
CA TRP A 229 -38.35 -5.14 -23.18
C TRP A 229 -39.08 -6.15 -24.10
N GLU A 230 -38.52 -6.45 -25.28
CA GLU A 230 -39.05 -7.47 -26.20
C GLU A 230 -39.08 -8.87 -25.60
N GLU A 231 -38.12 -9.21 -24.75
CA GLU A 231 -38.07 -10.50 -24.01
C GLU A 231 -38.88 -10.49 -22.70
N GLY A 232 -39.53 -9.36 -22.37
CA GLY A 232 -40.32 -9.24 -21.15
C GLY A 232 -39.50 -9.14 -19.86
N ILE A 233 -38.21 -8.85 -19.96
CA ILE A 233 -37.29 -8.72 -18.83
C ILE A 233 -37.30 -7.28 -18.33
N ARG A 234 -37.69 -7.08 -17.05
CA ARG A 234 -37.63 -5.78 -16.39
C ARG A 234 -36.20 -5.49 -15.96
N CYS A 235 -35.59 -4.47 -16.53
CA CYS A 235 -34.22 -4.10 -16.17
C CYS A 235 -34.02 -2.58 -16.20
N LYS A 236 -32.92 -2.15 -15.56
CA LYS A 236 -32.39 -0.80 -15.70
C LYS A 236 -30.97 -0.86 -16.26
N VAL A 237 -30.75 -0.13 -17.35
CA VAL A 237 -29.46 -0.13 -18.05
C VAL A 237 -28.77 1.21 -17.85
N TYR A 238 -27.50 1.19 -17.47
CA TYR A 238 -26.64 2.36 -17.33
C TYR A 238 -25.38 2.15 -18.15
N GLY A 239 -25.05 3.12 -19.00
CA GLY A 239 -23.78 3.20 -19.70
C GLY A 239 -22.83 4.19 -18.99
N ARG A 240 -21.56 3.91 -18.99
CA ARG A 240 -20.53 4.83 -18.49
C ARG A 240 -19.18 4.61 -19.14
N VAL A 241 -18.38 5.66 -19.20
CA VAL A 241 -16.94 5.56 -19.45
C VAL A 241 -16.24 5.15 -18.15
N LYS A 242 -15.14 4.43 -18.26
CA LYS A 242 -14.34 3.98 -17.14
C LYS A 242 -13.64 5.15 -16.45
N HIS A 243 -13.38 5.01 -15.13
CA HIS A 243 -12.71 6.03 -14.31
C HIS A 243 -11.29 6.31 -14.79
N THR A 244 -10.86 7.56 -14.66
CA THR A 244 -9.58 8.08 -15.15
C THR A 244 -8.39 7.30 -14.59
N TYR A 245 -8.34 6.99 -13.28
CA TYR A 245 -7.28 6.17 -12.71
C TYR A 245 -7.25 4.73 -13.24
N SER A 246 -8.42 4.14 -13.51
CA SER A 246 -8.49 2.80 -14.08
C SER A 246 -7.96 2.76 -15.52
N ILE A 247 -8.17 3.81 -16.29
CA ILE A 247 -7.61 4.01 -17.63
C ILE A 247 -6.10 4.22 -17.50
N TYR A 248 -5.66 5.17 -16.65
CA TYR A 248 -4.27 5.46 -16.35
C TYR A 248 -3.47 4.20 -16.04
N ARG A 249 -3.97 3.36 -15.14
CA ARG A 249 -3.29 2.11 -14.77
C ARG A 249 -3.11 1.16 -15.94
N LYS A 250 -4.08 1.07 -16.86
CA LYS A 250 -3.98 0.22 -18.05
C LYS A 250 -3.04 0.79 -19.10
N MET A 251 -3.13 2.08 -19.34
CA MET A 251 -2.25 2.75 -20.28
C MET A 251 -0.78 2.63 -19.84
N PHE A 252 -0.49 2.88 -18.57
CA PHE A 252 0.87 3.04 -18.08
C PHE A 252 1.48 1.77 -17.44
N ALA A 253 0.68 0.90 -16.80
CA ALA A 253 1.18 -0.37 -16.28
C ALA A 253 1.25 -1.47 -17.35
N GLN A 254 0.39 -1.40 -18.38
CA GLN A 254 0.32 -2.39 -19.47
C GLN A 254 0.81 -1.83 -20.81
N ASN A 255 1.28 -0.58 -20.85
CA ASN A 255 1.77 0.13 -22.05
C ASN A 255 0.76 0.10 -23.22
N LYS A 256 -0.53 0.37 -22.95
CA LYS A 256 -1.62 0.39 -23.91
C LYS A 256 -2.01 1.81 -24.26
N THR A 257 -2.45 2.00 -25.49
CA THR A 257 -3.17 3.21 -25.91
C THR A 257 -4.63 3.16 -25.47
N LEU A 258 -5.33 4.29 -25.49
CA LEU A 258 -6.76 4.35 -25.13
C LEU A 258 -7.61 3.41 -26.00
N ASP A 259 -7.28 3.31 -27.31
CA ASP A 259 -7.99 2.47 -28.28
C ASP A 259 -7.77 0.95 -28.04
N GLU A 260 -6.70 0.56 -27.36
CA GLU A 260 -6.42 -0.83 -26.99
C GLU A 260 -7.08 -1.26 -25.65
N ILE A 261 -7.84 -0.37 -25.02
CA ILE A 261 -8.58 -0.66 -23.79
C ILE A 261 -9.97 -1.18 -24.13
N PHE A 262 -10.13 -2.51 -24.23
CA PHE A 262 -11.40 -3.17 -24.59
C PHE A 262 -12.59 -2.92 -23.63
N ASP A 263 -12.38 -2.37 -22.46
CA ASP A 263 -13.37 -2.09 -21.43
C ASP A 263 -13.41 -0.61 -21.06
N LEU A 264 -13.14 0.26 -22.04
CA LEU A 264 -13.30 1.70 -21.88
C LEU A 264 -14.75 2.07 -21.61
N TYR A 265 -15.68 1.40 -22.31
CA TYR A 265 -17.11 1.53 -22.10
C TYR A 265 -17.63 0.36 -21.28
N ALA A 266 -18.45 0.64 -20.29
CA ALA A 266 -19.08 -0.35 -19.44
C ALA A 266 -20.59 -0.09 -19.34
N PHE A 267 -21.38 -1.13 -19.58
CA PHE A 267 -22.82 -1.12 -19.37
C PHE A 267 -23.18 -1.96 -18.17
N ARG A 268 -24.10 -1.46 -17.36
CA ARG A 268 -24.67 -2.20 -16.24
C ARG A 268 -26.13 -2.49 -16.56
N VAL A 269 -26.47 -3.76 -16.49
CA VAL A 269 -27.85 -4.23 -16.57
C VAL A 269 -28.26 -4.76 -15.22
N ILE A 270 -29.24 -4.11 -14.60
CA ILE A 270 -29.71 -4.44 -13.26
C ILE A 270 -31.10 -5.05 -13.40
N VAL A 271 -31.28 -6.25 -12.85
CA VAL A 271 -32.51 -7.06 -12.89
C VAL A 271 -32.98 -7.40 -11.49
N ASP A 272 -34.13 -8.07 -11.35
CA ASP A 272 -34.73 -8.36 -10.07
C ASP A 272 -34.13 -9.62 -9.42
N ASP A 273 -33.84 -10.67 -10.20
CA ASP A 273 -33.37 -11.94 -9.67
C ASP A 273 -32.17 -12.54 -10.43
N ILE A 274 -31.59 -13.62 -9.88
CA ILE A 274 -30.40 -14.31 -10.43
C ILE A 274 -30.72 -15.02 -11.76
N PRO A 275 -31.82 -15.77 -11.93
CA PRO A 275 -32.20 -16.38 -13.21
C PRO A 275 -32.24 -15.34 -14.34
N GLU A 276 -32.81 -14.15 -14.10
CA GLU A 276 -32.84 -13.07 -15.07
C GLU A 276 -31.44 -12.59 -15.45
N CYS A 277 -30.47 -12.62 -14.54
CA CYS A 277 -29.08 -12.28 -14.87
C CYS A 277 -28.52 -13.18 -15.99
N TYR A 278 -28.77 -14.48 -15.93
CA TYR A 278 -28.31 -15.43 -16.94
C TYR A 278 -29.13 -15.34 -18.25
N ASN A 279 -30.42 -15.04 -18.15
CA ASN A 279 -31.25 -14.77 -19.34
C ASN A 279 -30.75 -13.54 -20.10
N VAL A 280 -30.47 -12.44 -19.38
CA VAL A 280 -29.86 -11.24 -19.97
C VAL A 280 -28.54 -11.55 -20.64
N LEU A 281 -27.66 -12.38 -20.02
CA LEU A 281 -26.40 -12.79 -20.61
C LEU A 281 -26.62 -13.47 -21.97
N GLY A 282 -27.60 -14.37 -22.07
CA GLY A 282 -27.99 -15.03 -23.32
C GLY A 282 -28.39 -14.02 -24.39
N CYS A 283 -29.27 -13.08 -24.03
CA CYS A 283 -29.71 -12.00 -24.95
C CYS A 283 -28.54 -11.10 -25.41
N ILE A 284 -27.62 -10.75 -24.50
CA ILE A 284 -26.45 -9.93 -24.84
C ILE A 284 -25.52 -10.67 -25.82
N HIS A 285 -25.31 -11.98 -25.65
CA HIS A 285 -24.49 -12.79 -26.54
C HIS A 285 -25.16 -13.07 -27.90
N ASP A 286 -26.48 -13.04 -27.97
CA ASP A 286 -27.24 -13.07 -29.21
C ASP A 286 -27.12 -11.72 -29.99
N MET A 287 -27.19 -10.61 -29.27
CA MET A 287 -27.08 -9.26 -29.87
C MET A 287 -25.68 -8.89 -30.33
N PHE A 288 -24.65 -9.31 -29.58
CA PHE A 288 -23.25 -8.90 -29.72
C PHE A 288 -22.32 -10.09 -29.61
N LYS A 289 -21.20 -10.06 -30.36
CA LYS A 289 -20.24 -11.16 -30.34
C LYS A 289 -19.37 -11.09 -29.09
N PRO A 290 -19.33 -12.13 -28.21
CA PRO A 290 -18.48 -12.14 -27.04
C PRO A 290 -17.00 -12.32 -27.42
N VAL A 291 -16.11 -11.65 -26.69
CA VAL A 291 -14.66 -11.81 -26.80
C VAL A 291 -14.23 -13.02 -25.99
N LEU A 292 -13.58 -13.98 -26.62
CA LEU A 292 -13.12 -15.23 -25.99
C LEU A 292 -12.21 -14.96 -24.77
N GLY A 293 -12.43 -15.71 -23.67
CA GLY A 293 -11.64 -15.59 -22.45
C GLY A 293 -11.93 -14.33 -21.61
N ARG A 294 -12.95 -13.53 -21.99
CA ARG A 294 -13.33 -12.29 -21.29
C ARG A 294 -14.64 -12.40 -20.51
N PHE A 295 -15.22 -13.57 -20.43
CA PHE A 295 -16.37 -13.86 -19.56
C PHE A 295 -15.91 -14.20 -18.15
N LYS A 296 -16.60 -13.65 -17.12
CA LYS A 296 -16.36 -13.94 -15.71
C LYS A 296 -17.67 -14.02 -14.97
N ASP A 297 -17.88 -15.12 -14.27
CA ASP A 297 -19.04 -15.37 -13.42
C ASP A 297 -18.66 -15.13 -11.95
N TYR A 298 -18.96 -13.92 -11.46
CA TYR A 298 -18.82 -13.58 -10.05
C TYR A 298 -20.12 -13.76 -9.26
N ILE A 299 -21.20 -14.27 -9.87
CA ILE A 299 -22.41 -14.71 -9.14
C ILE A 299 -22.17 -16.11 -8.60
N GLY A 300 -21.72 -17.03 -9.43
CA GLY A 300 -21.37 -18.39 -9.03
C GLY A 300 -20.12 -18.47 -8.16
N THR A 301 -19.16 -17.54 -8.37
CA THR A 301 -17.93 -17.46 -7.58
C THR A 301 -17.70 -16.01 -7.09
N PRO A 302 -18.35 -15.61 -5.97
CA PRO A 302 -18.26 -14.26 -5.43
C PRO A 302 -16.81 -13.89 -5.06
N LYS A 303 -16.47 -12.61 -5.22
CA LYS A 303 -15.16 -12.10 -4.74
C LYS A 303 -15.14 -12.01 -3.21
N PRO A 304 -13.96 -12.01 -2.56
CA PRO A 304 -13.83 -11.90 -1.10
C PRO A 304 -14.48 -10.65 -0.50
N ASN A 305 -14.59 -9.58 -1.26
CA ASN A 305 -15.30 -8.35 -0.89
C ASN A 305 -16.80 -8.41 -1.20
N MET A 306 -17.37 -9.62 -1.31
CA MET A 306 -18.77 -9.91 -1.59
C MET A 306 -19.31 -9.36 -2.93
N TYR A 307 -18.43 -8.92 -3.82
CA TYR A 307 -18.81 -8.46 -5.14
C TYR A 307 -19.34 -9.62 -5.99
N GLN A 308 -20.56 -9.45 -6.53
CA GLN A 308 -21.22 -10.39 -7.43
C GLN A 308 -21.71 -9.67 -8.69
N SER A 309 -21.43 -10.24 -9.85
CA SER A 309 -21.91 -9.79 -11.16
C SER A 309 -21.49 -10.77 -12.24
N LEU A 310 -22.24 -10.91 -13.31
CA LEU A 310 -21.70 -11.50 -14.54
C LEU A 310 -20.97 -10.39 -15.32
N HIS A 311 -19.79 -10.69 -15.83
CA HIS A 311 -19.02 -9.78 -16.68
C HIS A 311 -18.79 -10.44 -18.02
N THR A 312 -19.14 -9.76 -19.10
CA THR A 312 -18.79 -10.18 -20.44
C THR A 312 -18.30 -8.99 -21.26
N THR A 313 -17.22 -9.19 -22.01
CA THR A 313 -16.77 -8.21 -23.00
C THR A 313 -17.28 -8.62 -24.37
N VAL A 314 -17.97 -7.72 -25.05
CA VAL A 314 -18.57 -7.96 -26.35
C VAL A 314 -18.15 -6.88 -27.36
N ILE A 315 -18.30 -7.18 -28.65
CA ILE A 315 -18.00 -6.25 -29.75
C ILE A 315 -19.31 -5.81 -30.37
N GLY A 316 -19.54 -4.48 -30.43
CA GLY A 316 -20.66 -3.86 -31.10
C GLY A 316 -20.58 -3.96 -32.62
N ARG A 317 -21.66 -3.55 -33.32
CA ARG A 317 -21.69 -3.52 -34.79
C ARG A 317 -20.68 -2.55 -35.38
N GLU A 318 -20.33 -1.52 -34.60
CA GLU A 318 -19.36 -0.48 -34.93
C GLU A 318 -17.91 -0.96 -34.75
N GLY A 319 -17.69 -2.22 -34.34
CA GLY A 319 -16.36 -2.79 -34.05
C GLY A 319 -15.77 -2.35 -32.71
N VAL A 320 -16.49 -1.54 -31.93
CA VAL A 320 -16.05 -1.04 -30.64
C VAL A 320 -16.32 -2.09 -29.54
N PRO A 321 -15.30 -2.52 -28.79
CA PRO A 321 -15.50 -3.43 -27.67
C PRO A 321 -16.02 -2.68 -26.43
N PHE A 322 -16.89 -3.34 -25.66
CA PHE A 322 -17.41 -2.84 -24.39
C PHE A 322 -17.70 -3.98 -23.42
N GLU A 323 -17.64 -3.65 -22.12
CA GLU A 323 -17.96 -4.58 -21.04
C GLU A 323 -19.44 -4.46 -20.66
N VAL A 324 -20.13 -5.59 -20.48
CA VAL A 324 -21.47 -5.64 -19.88
C VAL A 324 -21.39 -6.33 -18.53
N GLN A 325 -21.87 -5.63 -17.50
CA GLN A 325 -21.97 -6.10 -16.12
C GLN A 325 -23.44 -6.35 -15.78
N ILE A 326 -23.80 -7.58 -15.48
CA ILE A 326 -25.18 -7.99 -15.20
C ILE A 326 -25.29 -8.41 -13.76
N ARG A 327 -26.26 -7.87 -13.01
CA ARG A 327 -26.42 -8.13 -11.57
C ARG A 327 -27.82 -7.76 -11.09
N THR A 328 -28.21 -8.31 -9.94
CA THR A 328 -29.46 -7.93 -9.28
C THR A 328 -29.34 -6.59 -8.54
N TRP A 329 -30.48 -6.01 -8.12
CA TRP A 329 -30.50 -4.80 -7.29
C TRP A 329 -29.72 -4.99 -5.97
N ALA A 330 -29.86 -6.14 -5.31
CA ALA A 330 -29.13 -6.44 -4.08
C ALA A 330 -27.61 -6.47 -4.32
N MET A 331 -27.16 -7.14 -5.39
CA MET A 331 -25.75 -7.17 -5.79
C MET A 331 -25.24 -5.79 -6.18
N HIS A 332 -26.09 -4.96 -6.79
CA HIS A 332 -25.74 -3.58 -7.14
C HIS A 332 -25.48 -2.75 -5.90
N GLN A 333 -26.32 -2.82 -4.89
CA GLN A 333 -26.13 -2.12 -3.62
C GLN A 333 -24.83 -2.55 -2.95
N THR A 334 -24.61 -3.87 -2.85
CA THR A 334 -23.38 -4.43 -2.29
C THR A 334 -22.13 -3.98 -3.07
N ALA A 335 -22.20 -3.94 -4.41
CA ALA A 335 -21.08 -3.53 -5.24
C ALA A 335 -20.74 -2.02 -5.15
N GLU A 336 -21.72 -1.14 -4.93
CA GLU A 336 -21.49 0.32 -4.82
C GLU A 336 -21.10 0.74 -3.40
N TYR A 337 -21.77 0.19 -2.39
CA TYR A 337 -21.65 0.63 -0.99
C TYR A 337 -20.92 -0.38 -0.09
N GLY A 338 -20.65 -1.60 -0.58
CA GLY A 338 -19.91 -2.62 0.17
C GLY A 338 -20.58 -2.98 1.47
N VAL A 339 -19.77 -3.05 2.52
CA VAL A 339 -20.23 -3.35 3.89
C VAL A 339 -21.33 -2.38 4.37
N ALA A 340 -21.32 -1.13 3.94
CA ALA A 340 -22.34 -0.16 4.31
C ALA A 340 -23.75 -0.56 3.81
N ALA A 341 -23.86 -1.29 2.68
CA ALA A 341 -25.14 -1.77 2.17
C ALA A 341 -25.86 -2.72 3.16
N HIS A 342 -25.10 -3.50 3.94
CA HIS A 342 -25.66 -4.41 4.93
C HIS A 342 -26.31 -3.68 6.13
N TRP A 343 -25.85 -2.47 6.47
CA TRP A 343 -26.44 -1.64 7.52
C TRP A 343 -27.84 -1.13 7.11
N LYS A 344 -28.00 -0.74 5.86
CA LYS A 344 -29.27 -0.28 5.31
C LYS A 344 -30.36 -1.37 5.35
N TYR A 345 -29.99 -2.63 5.18
CA TYR A 345 -30.92 -3.77 5.19
C TYR A 345 -31.32 -4.22 6.62
N LYS A 346 -30.43 -4.06 7.61
CA LYS A 346 -30.66 -4.45 9.01
C LYS A 346 -31.64 -3.56 9.78
N GLN A 347 -31.82 -2.30 9.36
CA GLN A 347 -32.80 -1.40 9.99
C GLN A 347 -34.25 -1.85 9.78
N GLY A 348 -34.53 -2.75 8.83
CA GLY A 348 -35.87 -3.32 8.56
C GLY A 348 -36.19 -4.66 9.19
N LEU A 349 -35.21 -5.38 9.79
CA LEU A 349 -35.42 -6.75 10.33
C LEU A 349 -34.77 -6.87 11.70
N ALA A 350 -35.60 -6.97 12.73
CA ALA A 350 -35.22 -7.20 14.12
C ALA A 350 -34.70 -8.65 14.35
N ASN A 351 -33.62 -9.06 13.71
CA ASN A 351 -32.96 -10.31 14.03
C ASN A 351 -31.44 -10.14 14.11
N LYS A 352 -30.94 -10.13 15.36
CA LYS A 352 -29.54 -10.24 15.74
C LYS A 352 -29.01 -11.59 15.28
N GLN A 353 -27.78 -11.60 14.73
CA GLN A 353 -26.91 -12.77 14.52
C GLN A 353 -26.99 -13.51 13.17
N LEU A 354 -26.74 -12.82 12.04
CA LEU A 354 -26.18 -13.54 10.87
C LEU A 354 -25.50 -12.52 9.95
N GLY A 355 -24.18 -12.62 9.80
CA GLY A 355 -23.40 -11.90 8.78
C GLY A 355 -22.21 -11.05 9.27
N THR A 356 -22.01 -10.81 10.59
CA THR A 356 -20.94 -9.94 11.10
C THR A 356 -19.61 -10.65 11.40
N GLU A 357 -19.59 -11.96 11.57
CA GLU A 357 -18.34 -12.67 11.92
C GLU A 357 -17.44 -12.95 10.71
N HIS A 358 -18.01 -13.22 9.54
CA HIS A 358 -17.25 -13.57 8.34
C HIS A 358 -16.69 -12.35 7.60
N ASP A 359 -17.42 -11.21 7.62
CA ASP A 359 -17.07 -10.00 6.88
C ASP A 359 -15.83 -9.30 7.42
N PHE A 360 -15.47 -9.54 8.69
CA PHE A 360 -14.32 -8.94 9.38
C PHE A 360 -13.27 -9.96 9.82
N GLU A 361 -13.38 -11.20 9.38
CA GLU A 361 -12.41 -12.24 9.69
C GLU A 361 -10.98 -11.84 9.27
N TRP A 362 -10.83 -11.12 8.16
CA TRP A 362 -9.55 -10.60 7.72
C TRP A 362 -8.97 -9.53 8.67
N VAL A 363 -9.82 -8.66 9.24
CA VAL A 363 -9.39 -7.65 10.24
C VAL A 363 -8.95 -8.36 11.52
N ARG A 364 -9.74 -9.34 11.97
CA ARG A 364 -9.42 -10.15 13.15
C ARG A 364 -8.13 -10.93 12.93
N LYS A 365 -7.97 -11.62 11.80
CA LYS A 365 -6.74 -12.31 11.41
C LYS A 365 -5.53 -11.38 11.37
N LEU A 366 -5.72 -10.17 10.88
CA LEU A 366 -4.70 -9.14 10.83
C LEU A 366 -4.27 -8.70 12.24
N LEU A 367 -5.23 -8.55 13.17
CA LEU A 367 -4.96 -8.21 14.56
C LEU A 367 -4.35 -9.37 15.36
N GLU A 368 -4.78 -10.60 15.11
CA GLU A 368 -4.19 -11.79 15.72
C GLU A 368 -2.73 -11.96 15.31
N SER A 369 -2.38 -11.59 14.07
CA SER A 369 -1.00 -11.61 13.59
C SER A 369 -0.10 -10.56 14.26
N GLN A 370 -0.70 -9.57 14.93
CA GLN A 370 -0.01 -8.42 15.50
C GLN A 370 0.70 -8.70 16.82
N GLN A 371 0.24 -9.68 17.60
CA GLN A 371 0.77 -9.92 18.95
C GLN A 371 2.25 -10.31 18.98
N ASP A 372 2.81 -10.78 17.87
CA ASP A 372 4.17 -11.29 17.76
C ASP A 372 5.02 -10.59 16.66
N THR A 373 4.51 -9.51 16.00
CA THR A 373 5.16 -8.92 14.81
C THR A 373 5.69 -7.50 15.08
N ASP A 374 6.88 -7.19 14.56
CA ASP A 374 7.46 -5.83 14.56
C ASP A 374 6.52 -4.85 13.82
N PRO A 375 6.32 -3.61 14.32
CA PRO A 375 5.47 -2.60 13.66
C PRO A 375 5.80 -2.37 12.17
N ASP A 376 7.08 -2.36 11.79
CA ASP A 376 7.52 -2.22 10.40
C ASP A 376 7.11 -3.42 9.54
N GLU A 377 7.23 -4.64 10.08
CA GLU A 377 6.80 -5.86 9.41
C GLU A 377 5.28 -5.93 9.31
N PHE A 378 4.55 -5.41 10.31
CA PHE A 378 3.09 -5.32 10.28
C PHE A 378 2.59 -4.43 9.14
N VAL A 379 3.11 -3.20 8.99
CA VAL A 379 2.70 -2.29 7.90
C VAL A 379 3.10 -2.84 6.53
N ARG A 380 4.29 -3.45 6.43
CA ARG A 380 4.73 -4.10 5.19
C ARG A 380 3.85 -5.29 4.82
N THR A 381 3.49 -6.11 5.81
CA THR A 381 2.57 -7.24 5.68
C THR A 381 1.18 -6.76 5.25
N LEU A 382 0.69 -5.70 5.91
CA LEU A 382 -0.58 -5.06 5.58
C LEU A 382 -0.59 -4.58 4.12
N LYS A 383 0.45 -3.85 3.69
CA LYS A 383 0.57 -3.40 2.30
C LYS A 383 0.57 -4.57 1.32
N VAL A 384 1.31 -5.65 1.60
CA VAL A 384 1.34 -6.84 0.73
C VAL A 384 -0.02 -7.49 0.65
N ASP A 385 -0.72 -7.69 1.77
CA ASP A 385 -2.05 -8.32 1.81
C ASP A 385 -3.14 -7.43 1.18
N MET A 386 -2.97 -6.11 1.21
CA MET A 386 -3.92 -5.16 0.62
C MET A 386 -3.78 -5.03 -0.90
N PHE A 387 -2.59 -5.26 -1.47
CA PHE A 387 -2.29 -5.06 -2.90
C PHE A 387 -2.11 -6.36 -3.69
N ALA A 388 -2.06 -7.52 -3.01
CA ALA A 388 -1.88 -8.78 -3.71
C ALA A 388 -3.06 -9.06 -4.65
N ASP A 389 -2.77 -9.27 -5.92
CA ASP A 389 -3.72 -9.95 -6.82
C ASP A 389 -4.04 -11.33 -6.21
N GLU A 390 -5.29 -11.76 -6.31
CA GLU A 390 -5.74 -13.03 -5.73
C GLU A 390 -5.90 -14.11 -6.79
N VAL A 391 -5.59 -15.35 -6.42
CA VAL A 391 -5.90 -16.55 -7.19
C VAL A 391 -6.95 -17.37 -6.47
N PHE A 392 -7.94 -17.85 -7.22
CA PHE A 392 -9.03 -18.68 -6.71
C PHE A 392 -8.75 -20.12 -7.07
N VAL A 393 -8.60 -20.94 -6.05
CA VAL A 393 -8.32 -22.39 -6.18
C VAL A 393 -9.41 -23.20 -5.50
N PHE A 394 -9.60 -24.43 -5.91
CA PHE A 394 -10.68 -25.28 -5.45
C PHE A 394 -10.16 -26.41 -4.56
N THR A 395 -10.91 -26.75 -3.52
CA THR A 395 -10.75 -28.04 -2.85
C THR A 395 -11.31 -29.15 -3.74
N PRO A 396 -10.95 -30.44 -3.53
CA PRO A 396 -11.57 -31.56 -4.23
C PRO A 396 -13.08 -31.64 -4.07
N ASN A 397 -13.64 -31.03 -3.01
CA ASN A 397 -15.08 -30.97 -2.75
C ASN A 397 -15.77 -29.78 -3.47
N GLY A 398 -15.00 -28.93 -4.18
CA GLY A 398 -15.53 -27.79 -4.90
C GLY A 398 -15.56 -26.48 -4.11
N ASP A 399 -15.06 -26.45 -2.85
CA ASP A 399 -15.00 -25.20 -2.08
C ASP A 399 -13.93 -24.28 -2.65
N VAL A 400 -14.26 -23.02 -2.80
CA VAL A 400 -13.33 -21.98 -3.30
C VAL A 400 -12.47 -21.44 -2.17
N LYS A 401 -11.16 -21.36 -2.40
CA LYS A 401 -10.20 -20.66 -1.53
C LYS A 401 -9.53 -19.53 -2.28
N SER A 402 -9.54 -18.34 -1.71
CA SER A 402 -8.79 -17.18 -2.21
C SER A 402 -7.42 -17.16 -1.57
N LEU A 403 -6.38 -16.99 -2.38
CA LEU A 403 -4.98 -16.92 -1.98
C LEU A 403 -4.29 -15.76 -2.70
N PRO A 404 -3.22 -15.18 -2.15
CA PRO A 404 -2.44 -14.16 -2.86
C PRO A 404 -1.80 -14.73 -4.15
N ALA A 405 -1.65 -13.91 -5.17
CA ALA A 405 -0.98 -14.30 -6.40
C ALA A 405 0.44 -14.83 -6.13
N GLY A 406 0.79 -15.95 -6.77
CA GLY A 406 2.03 -16.66 -6.51
C GLY A 406 1.99 -17.57 -5.28
N ALA A 407 0.82 -17.75 -4.65
CA ALA A 407 0.64 -18.71 -3.56
C ALA A 407 1.01 -20.13 -3.97
N THR A 408 1.38 -20.91 -2.97
CA THR A 408 1.88 -22.28 -3.12
C THR A 408 0.93 -23.29 -2.46
N PRO A 409 1.10 -24.60 -2.68
CA PRO A 409 0.34 -25.63 -1.97
C PRO A 409 0.46 -25.54 -0.45
N ILE A 410 1.54 -24.96 0.09
CA ILE A 410 1.69 -24.72 1.52
C ILE A 410 0.67 -23.66 1.96
N ASP A 411 0.55 -22.55 1.24
CA ASP A 411 -0.41 -21.49 1.52
C ASP A 411 -1.84 -22.04 1.51
N PHE A 412 -2.15 -22.86 0.51
CA PHE A 412 -3.44 -23.53 0.41
C PHE A 412 -3.72 -24.45 1.62
N ALA A 413 -2.75 -25.27 2.02
CA ALA A 413 -2.93 -26.20 3.14
C ALA A 413 -3.27 -25.46 4.45
N TYR A 414 -2.59 -24.33 4.72
CA TYR A 414 -2.85 -23.50 5.89
C TYR A 414 -4.12 -22.67 5.79
N SER A 415 -4.60 -22.33 4.60
CA SER A 415 -5.88 -21.66 4.38
C SER A 415 -7.07 -22.60 4.60
N VAL A 416 -6.87 -23.91 4.43
CA VAL A 416 -7.91 -24.90 4.76
C VAL A 416 -8.01 -25.06 6.28
N HIS A 417 -6.92 -25.43 6.95
CA HIS A 417 -6.84 -25.54 8.40
C HIS A 417 -5.40 -25.73 8.87
N SER A 418 -5.02 -25.16 10.02
CA SER A 418 -3.66 -25.29 10.58
C SER A 418 -3.21 -26.76 10.77
N ALA A 419 -4.13 -27.65 11.16
CA ALA A 419 -3.82 -29.07 11.31
C ALA A 419 -3.50 -29.76 9.96
N VAL A 420 -4.11 -29.31 8.87
CA VAL A 420 -3.83 -29.79 7.51
C VAL A 420 -2.43 -29.35 7.10
N GLY A 421 -2.11 -28.06 7.27
CA GLY A 421 -0.79 -27.51 6.99
C GLY A 421 0.30 -28.20 7.80
N ASN A 422 0.10 -28.36 9.12
CA ASN A 422 1.08 -29.00 10.01
C ASN A 422 1.34 -30.49 9.70
N ARG A 423 0.38 -31.19 9.08
CA ARG A 423 0.48 -32.61 8.72
C ARG A 423 0.74 -32.86 7.23
N MET A 424 0.95 -31.81 6.45
CA MET A 424 1.17 -31.91 5.02
C MET A 424 2.47 -32.65 4.70
N VAL A 425 2.39 -33.63 3.82
CA VAL A 425 3.53 -34.42 3.30
C VAL A 425 3.65 -34.31 1.77
N GLY A 426 2.69 -33.67 1.09
CA GLY A 426 2.71 -33.44 -0.35
C GLY A 426 1.42 -32.78 -0.80
N ALA A 427 1.36 -32.43 -2.08
CA ALA A 427 0.15 -31.92 -2.72
C ALA A 427 0.02 -32.39 -4.16
N LYS A 428 -1.24 -32.47 -4.62
CA LYS A 428 -1.58 -32.64 -6.03
C LYS A 428 -2.32 -31.39 -6.51
N VAL A 429 -2.00 -30.96 -7.71
CA VAL A 429 -2.71 -29.93 -8.45
C VAL A 429 -3.28 -30.54 -9.71
N ASN A 430 -4.58 -30.45 -9.91
CA ASN A 430 -5.29 -31.04 -11.05
C ASN A 430 -4.96 -32.55 -11.21
N GLY A 431 -4.88 -33.27 -10.08
CA GLY A 431 -4.58 -34.70 -10.02
C GLY A 431 -3.10 -35.08 -10.14
N ARG A 432 -2.18 -34.14 -10.39
CA ARG A 432 -0.73 -34.38 -10.54
C ARG A 432 0.04 -33.95 -9.30
N MET A 433 1.01 -34.76 -8.87
CA MET A 433 1.93 -34.39 -7.78
C MET A 433 2.76 -33.16 -8.18
N VAL A 434 2.85 -32.19 -7.29
CA VAL A 434 3.62 -30.96 -7.49
C VAL A 434 4.59 -30.71 -6.32
N PRO A 435 5.71 -30.01 -6.54
CA PRO A 435 6.61 -29.59 -5.47
C PRO A 435 5.94 -28.51 -4.60
N TYR A 436 6.50 -28.27 -3.40
CA TYR A 436 5.97 -27.31 -2.42
C TYR A 436 6.01 -25.85 -2.90
N ASP A 437 6.93 -25.50 -3.79
CA ASP A 437 7.14 -24.17 -4.37
C ASP A 437 6.36 -23.94 -5.68
N HIS A 438 5.52 -24.90 -6.09
CA HIS A 438 4.65 -24.74 -7.26
C HIS A 438 3.71 -23.54 -7.09
N HIS A 439 3.63 -22.66 -8.09
CA HIS A 439 2.72 -21.53 -8.07
C HIS A 439 1.33 -21.92 -8.55
N LEU A 440 0.33 -21.67 -7.70
CA LEU A 440 -1.07 -21.96 -8.00
C LEU A 440 -1.66 -20.92 -8.95
N SER A 441 -2.52 -21.37 -9.84
CA SER A 441 -3.24 -20.57 -10.84
C SER A 441 -4.74 -20.59 -10.60
N ASN A 442 -5.46 -19.59 -11.15
CA ASN A 442 -6.92 -19.57 -11.08
C ASN A 442 -7.55 -20.82 -11.68
N GLY A 443 -8.44 -21.46 -10.93
CA GLY A 443 -9.15 -22.66 -11.37
C GLY A 443 -8.47 -23.98 -10.99
N ASP A 444 -7.28 -23.95 -10.38
CA ASP A 444 -6.60 -25.16 -9.94
C ASP A 444 -7.37 -25.88 -8.83
N ILE A 445 -7.48 -27.21 -8.97
CA ILE A 445 -8.02 -28.10 -7.92
C ILE A 445 -6.84 -28.63 -7.11
N VAL A 446 -6.78 -28.29 -5.83
CA VAL A 446 -5.64 -28.61 -4.96
C VAL A 446 -6.04 -29.65 -3.91
N GLU A 447 -5.36 -30.80 -3.92
CA GLU A 447 -5.49 -31.86 -2.93
C GLU A 447 -4.24 -31.89 -2.04
N VAL A 448 -4.42 -31.73 -0.72
CA VAL A 448 -3.32 -31.78 0.25
C VAL A 448 -3.20 -33.19 0.81
N LEU A 449 -2.02 -33.80 0.68
CA LEU A 449 -1.72 -35.09 1.25
C LEU A 449 -1.20 -34.91 2.67
N THR A 450 -1.85 -35.55 3.64
CA THR A 450 -1.49 -35.44 5.06
C THR A 450 -1.08 -36.77 5.66
N SER A 451 -0.20 -36.76 6.65
CA SER A 451 0.20 -37.96 7.42
C SER A 451 0.09 -37.70 8.92
N LYS A 452 -0.36 -38.72 9.65
CA LYS A 452 -0.37 -38.69 11.14
C LYS A 452 1.03 -38.72 11.72
N THR A 453 2.02 -39.21 10.97
CA THR A 453 3.44 -39.30 11.37
C THR A 453 4.27 -38.09 10.96
N ALA A 454 3.66 -37.07 10.35
CA ALA A 454 4.36 -35.85 9.96
C ALA A 454 4.93 -35.13 11.19
N LYS A 455 6.21 -34.72 11.10
CA LYS A 455 6.94 -34.04 12.19
C LYS A 455 6.64 -32.54 12.29
N GLY A 456 5.64 -32.05 11.56
CA GLY A 456 5.30 -30.62 11.44
C GLY A 456 5.94 -29.92 10.25
N PRO A 457 5.76 -28.59 10.12
CA PRO A 457 6.31 -27.81 9.03
C PRO A 457 7.84 -27.75 9.03
N SER A 458 8.48 -27.61 7.86
CA SER A 458 9.89 -27.30 7.75
C SER A 458 10.13 -25.78 7.88
N ARG A 459 11.31 -25.40 8.40
CA ARG A 459 11.73 -23.97 8.44
C ARG A 459 11.85 -23.36 7.04
N ASP A 460 12.21 -24.16 6.03
CA ASP A 460 12.29 -23.68 4.63
C ASP A 460 10.93 -23.28 4.06
N TRP A 461 9.82 -23.79 4.62
CA TRP A 461 8.49 -23.39 4.22
C TRP A 461 8.21 -21.89 4.47
N LEU A 462 8.89 -21.26 5.43
CA LEU A 462 8.82 -19.81 5.66
C LEU A 462 9.35 -18.99 4.47
N LYS A 463 10.27 -19.56 3.67
CA LYS A 463 10.80 -18.93 2.44
C LYS A 463 9.89 -19.16 1.24
N ILE A 464 9.22 -20.32 1.20
CA ILE A 464 8.37 -20.76 0.11
C ILE A 464 6.98 -20.13 0.21
N ALA A 465 6.35 -20.18 1.39
CA ALA A 465 5.02 -19.63 1.63
C ALA A 465 4.95 -18.13 1.31
N LYS A 466 3.92 -17.73 0.58
CA LYS A 466 3.66 -16.33 0.18
C LYS A 466 2.64 -15.65 1.09
N SER A 467 1.62 -16.40 1.56
CA SER A 467 0.60 -15.84 2.43
C SER A 467 1.14 -15.61 3.85
N ASN A 468 0.76 -14.48 4.43
CA ASN A 468 1.13 -14.16 5.81
C ASN A 468 0.45 -15.10 6.80
N GLU A 469 -0.75 -15.59 6.48
CA GLU A 469 -1.47 -16.58 7.29
C GLU A 469 -0.64 -17.85 7.46
N ALA A 470 -0.14 -18.44 6.36
CA ALA A 470 0.69 -19.64 6.41
C ALA A 470 1.98 -19.39 7.22
N ARG A 471 2.68 -18.27 6.95
CA ARG A 471 3.91 -17.91 7.66
C ARG A 471 3.69 -17.75 9.16
N ASN A 472 2.61 -17.07 9.56
CA ASN A 472 2.29 -16.86 10.97
C ASN A 472 1.94 -18.16 11.67
N LYS A 473 1.11 -19.03 11.06
CA LYS A 473 0.77 -20.35 11.60
C LYS A 473 1.99 -21.26 11.73
N ILE A 474 2.92 -21.21 10.76
CA ILE A 474 4.19 -21.94 10.82
C ILE A 474 5.06 -21.39 11.98
N ARG A 475 5.19 -20.07 12.13
CA ARG A 475 5.94 -19.45 13.24
C ARG A 475 5.36 -19.82 14.61
N GLN A 476 4.03 -19.77 14.75
CA GLN A 476 3.33 -20.16 15.98
C GLN A 476 3.55 -21.64 16.33
N TRP A 477 3.56 -22.52 15.32
CA TRP A 477 3.88 -23.93 15.53
C TRP A 477 5.32 -24.09 16.09
N PHE A 478 6.31 -23.45 15.47
CA PHE A 478 7.70 -23.49 15.98
C PHE A 478 7.83 -22.88 17.38
N LYS A 479 7.12 -21.77 17.65
CA LYS A 479 7.12 -21.13 18.97
C LYS A 479 6.64 -22.08 20.06
N LYS A 480 5.58 -22.88 19.76
CA LYS A 480 4.96 -23.77 20.74
C LYS A 480 5.70 -25.09 20.91
N GLU A 481 6.05 -25.76 19.81
CA GLU A 481 6.51 -27.16 19.83
C GLU A 481 8.03 -27.31 20.03
N ARG A 482 8.83 -26.27 19.76
CA ARG A 482 10.31 -26.33 19.79
C ARG A 482 10.96 -25.17 20.54
N ARG A 483 10.38 -24.78 21.66
CA ARG A 483 10.85 -23.61 22.41
C ARG A 483 12.32 -23.68 22.81
N GLU A 484 12.78 -24.80 23.36
CA GLU A 484 14.19 -24.98 23.81
C GLU A 484 15.17 -24.96 22.64
N GLU A 485 14.83 -25.62 21.52
CA GLU A 485 15.65 -25.61 20.29
C GLU A 485 15.73 -24.21 19.70
N ASN A 486 14.63 -23.46 19.76
CA ASN A 486 14.59 -22.07 19.29
C ASN A 486 15.46 -21.15 20.17
N ILE A 487 15.44 -21.32 21.48
CA ILE A 487 16.30 -20.56 22.41
C ILE A 487 17.77 -20.83 22.08
N ALA A 488 18.16 -22.11 21.92
CA ALA A 488 19.55 -22.48 21.63
C ALA A 488 20.02 -21.91 20.27
N THR A 489 19.19 -22.06 19.22
CA THR A 489 19.50 -21.56 17.88
C THR A 489 19.55 -20.04 17.84
N GLY A 490 18.57 -19.38 18.48
CA GLY A 490 18.51 -17.93 18.52
C GLY A 490 19.63 -17.30 19.33
N ARG A 491 20.02 -17.93 20.44
CA ARG A 491 21.18 -17.52 21.23
C ARG A 491 22.47 -17.59 20.44
N ALA A 492 22.71 -18.68 19.71
CA ALA A 492 23.88 -18.81 18.86
C ALA A 492 23.94 -17.74 17.76
N ALA A 493 22.81 -17.49 17.10
CA ALA A 493 22.71 -16.42 16.08
C ALA A 493 22.92 -15.03 16.68
N PHE A 494 22.36 -14.75 17.85
CA PHE A 494 22.50 -13.47 18.55
C PHE A 494 23.93 -13.23 19.00
N GLU A 495 24.59 -14.21 19.62
CA GLU A 495 26.00 -14.13 20.06
C GLU A 495 26.94 -13.95 18.84
N SER A 496 26.67 -14.61 17.74
CA SER A 496 27.41 -14.42 16.48
C SER A 496 27.34 -12.98 15.98
N GLU A 497 26.14 -12.40 15.98
CA GLU A 497 25.91 -11.03 15.52
C GLU A 497 26.51 -9.99 16.50
N LEU A 498 26.45 -10.23 17.80
CA LEU A 498 27.13 -9.38 18.80
C LEU A 498 28.62 -9.32 18.57
N LYS A 499 29.27 -10.47 18.28
CA LYS A 499 30.69 -10.52 17.95
C LYS A 499 31.00 -9.73 16.66
N HIS A 500 30.13 -9.83 15.67
CA HIS A 500 30.28 -9.10 14.40
C HIS A 500 30.23 -7.56 14.60
N VAL A 501 29.38 -7.08 15.52
CA VAL A 501 29.24 -5.66 15.85
C VAL A 501 30.22 -5.19 16.94
N GLY A 502 31.00 -6.10 17.53
CA GLY A 502 31.99 -5.78 18.58
C GLY A 502 31.36 -5.49 19.95
N LEU A 503 30.13 -5.91 20.22
CA LEU A 503 29.47 -5.80 21.52
C LEU A 503 29.70 -7.05 22.36
N LYS A 504 29.98 -6.85 23.65
CA LYS A 504 30.14 -7.97 24.60
C LYS A 504 28.81 -8.29 25.28
N LEU A 505 28.48 -9.57 25.39
CA LEU A 505 27.24 -10.03 26.05
C LEU A 505 27.15 -9.55 27.50
N GLU A 506 28.26 -9.52 28.22
CA GLU A 506 28.34 -9.06 29.61
C GLU A 506 27.90 -7.61 29.79
N ALA A 507 28.19 -6.73 28.80
CA ALA A 507 27.77 -5.33 28.81
C ALA A 507 26.26 -5.18 28.65
N ILE A 508 25.62 -6.10 27.93
CA ILE A 508 24.18 -6.11 27.66
C ILE A 508 23.40 -6.71 28.84
N THR A 509 23.99 -7.71 29.52
CA THR A 509 23.37 -8.42 30.64
C THR A 509 23.60 -7.73 32.00
N ALA A 510 24.32 -6.61 32.04
CA ALA A 510 24.52 -5.82 33.25
C ALA A 510 23.18 -5.42 33.88
N PRO A 511 22.98 -5.61 35.21
CA PRO A 511 21.69 -5.38 35.90
C PRO A 511 21.10 -3.98 35.68
N GLU A 512 21.93 -2.97 35.46
CA GLU A 512 21.54 -1.58 35.28
C GLU A 512 21.06 -1.30 33.82
N VAL A 513 21.52 -2.10 32.86
CA VAL A 513 21.30 -1.88 31.41
C VAL A 513 20.22 -2.80 30.85
N LEU A 514 20.18 -4.06 31.32
CA LEU A 514 19.29 -5.10 30.82
C LEU A 514 17.81 -4.69 30.79
N PRO A 515 17.23 -4.05 31.84
CA PRO A 515 15.81 -3.66 31.80
C PRO A 515 15.49 -2.63 30.71
N SER A 516 16.44 -1.72 30.40
CA SER A 516 16.29 -0.73 29.35
C SER A 516 16.36 -1.37 27.96
N ILE A 517 17.28 -2.31 27.79
CA ILE A 517 17.43 -3.09 26.56
C ILE A 517 16.18 -3.92 26.29
N LEU A 518 15.71 -4.70 27.27
CA LEU A 518 14.51 -5.55 27.13
C LEU A 518 13.27 -4.71 26.76
N ARG A 519 13.13 -3.54 27.37
CA ARG A 519 12.07 -2.59 27.02
C ARG A 519 12.22 -2.08 25.58
N LYS A 520 13.44 -1.77 25.13
CA LYS A 520 13.69 -1.28 23.76
C LYS A 520 13.43 -2.34 22.69
N VAL A 521 13.80 -3.60 22.96
CA VAL A 521 13.51 -4.72 22.06
C VAL A 521 12.11 -5.31 22.24
N ARG A 522 11.34 -4.86 23.26
CA ARG A 522 9.96 -5.27 23.59
C ARG A 522 9.81 -6.75 23.96
N PHE A 523 10.74 -7.30 24.72
CA PHE A 523 10.67 -8.65 25.29
C PHE A 523 10.77 -8.60 26.81
N GLY A 524 10.11 -9.54 27.49
CA GLY A 524 10.17 -9.64 28.95
C GLY A 524 11.48 -10.25 29.47
N THR A 525 12.07 -11.18 28.70
CA THR A 525 13.30 -11.88 29.04
C THR A 525 14.22 -12.07 27.83
N LEU A 526 15.50 -12.33 28.07
CA LEU A 526 16.45 -12.68 27.00
C LEU A 526 16.10 -14.01 26.33
N ASP A 527 15.56 -14.98 27.08
CA ASP A 527 15.13 -16.27 26.52
C ASP A 527 13.97 -16.09 25.54
N GLU A 528 13.06 -15.14 25.79
CA GLU A 528 12.01 -14.79 24.82
C GLU A 528 12.58 -14.13 23.56
N LEU A 529 13.57 -13.25 23.70
CA LEU A 529 14.30 -12.69 22.56
C LEU A 529 15.01 -13.78 21.75
N TYR A 530 15.73 -14.69 22.42
CA TYR A 530 16.41 -15.80 21.76
C TYR A 530 15.41 -16.73 21.07
N ALA A 531 14.33 -17.11 21.76
CA ALA A 531 13.27 -17.89 21.13
C ALA A 531 12.72 -17.21 19.89
N SER A 532 12.48 -15.89 19.97
CA SER A 532 11.97 -15.08 18.84
C SER A 532 12.92 -15.07 17.64
N ILE A 533 14.22 -14.95 17.89
CA ILE A 533 15.24 -15.06 16.83
C ILE A 533 15.23 -16.49 16.23
N GLY A 534 15.15 -17.50 17.10
CA GLY A 534 15.21 -18.90 16.69
C GLY A 534 14.04 -19.36 15.81
N TYR A 535 12.81 -18.92 16.08
CA TYR A 535 11.65 -19.23 15.21
C TYR A 535 11.43 -18.23 14.07
N GLY A 536 12.28 -17.19 13.95
CA GLY A 536 12.21 -16.20 12.86
C GLY A 536 11.18 -15.08 13.09
N GLY A 537 10.76 -14.81 14.31
CA GLY A 537 9.93 -13.68 14.71
C GLY A 537 10.67 -12.35 14.62
N THR A 538 11.97 -12.34 14.90
CA THR A 538 12.88 -11.21 14.64
C THR A 538 14.23 -11.73 14.13
N THR A 539 15.03 -10.85 13.50
CA THR A 539 16.40 -11.25 13.08
C THR A 539 17.42 -10.79 14.10
N ALA A 540 18.51 -11.56 14.26
CA ALA A 540 19.61 -11.20 15.16
C ALA A 540 20.17 -9.80 14.81
N VAL A 541 20.31 -9.49 13.53
CA VAL A 541 20.78 -8.18 13.03
C VAL A 541 19.90 -7.02 13.53
N LYS A 542 18.57 -7.15 13.41
CA LYS A 542 17.63 -6.10 13.88
C LYS A 542 17.67 -5.94 15.39
N ALA A 543 17.72 -7.07 16.12
CA ALA A 543 17.79 -7.05 17.59
C ALA A 543 19.07 -6.36 18.08
N VAL A 544 20.21 -6.74 17.51
CA VAL A 544 21.52 -6.17 17.88
C VAL A 544 21.63 -4.70 17.50
N ALA A 545 21.07 -4.28 16.34
CA ALA A 545 21.03 -2.86 15.95
C ALA A 545 20.27 -2.02 16.98
N ARG A 546 19.07 -2.46 17.40
CA ARG A 546 18.27 -1.76 18.44
C ARG A 546 18.98 -1.69 19.79
N ILE A 547 19.68 -2.78 20.16
CA ILE A 547 20.46 -2.84 21.40
C ILE A 547 21.64 -1.86 21.35
N ARG A 548 22.35 -1.80 20.22
CA ARG A 548 23.45 -0.85 20.02
C ARG A 548 22.99 0.60 20.15
N ASP A 549 21.87 0.94 19.55
CA ASP A 549 21.31 2.29 19.62
C ASP A 549 20.91 2.67 21.05
N GLU A 550 20.35 1.72 21.82
CA GLU A 550 20.02 1.94 23.23
C GLU A 550 21.27 2.07 24.11
N MET A 551 22.32 1.26 23.86
CA MET A 551 23.60 1.38 24.54
C MET A 551 24.26 2.75 24.30
N LEU A 552 24.22 3.26 23.08
CA LEU A 552 24.71 4.59 22.75
C LEU A 552 23.92 5.69 23.47
N ARG A 553 22.59 5.54 23.56
CA ARG A 553 21.72 6.47 24.31
C ARG A 553 22.04 6.48 25.80
N LEU A 554 22.20 5.30 26.39
CA LEU A 554 22.56 5.17 27.81
C LEU A 554 23.93 5.75 28.10
N GLY A 555 24.90 5.53 27.23
CA GLY A 555 26.24 6.12 27.34
C GLY A 555 26.24 7.66 27.30
N ARG A 556 25.42 8.27 26.44
CA ARG A 556 25.21 9.74 26.41
C ARG A 556 24.61 10.26 27.71
N LEU A 557 23.56 9.60 28.22
CA LEU A 557 22.92 9.97 29.48
C LEU A 557 23.87 9.86 30.68
N GLN A 558 24.73 8.85 30.71
CA GLN A 558 25.77 8.71 31.76
C GLN A 558 26.84 9.81 31.64
N ALA A 559 27.27 10.15 30.43
CA ALA A 559 28.21 11.26 30.21
C ALA A 559 27.61 12.61 30.60
N GLU A 560 26.33 12.87 30.29
CA GLU A 560 25.61 14.08 30.71
C GLU A 560 25.45 14.17 32.22
N LYS A 561 25.13 13.06 32.90
CA LYS A 561 25.08 13.00 34.38
C LYS A 561 26.43 13.22 35.02
N ALA A 562 27.49 12.66 34.45
CA ALA A 562 28.86 12.87 34.92
C ALA A 562 29.32 14.32 34.74
N ALA A 563 28.94 14.95 33.57
CA ALA A 563 29.20 16.34 33.31
C ALA A 563 28.38 17.29 34.21
N ALA A 564 27.16 16.91 34.57
CA ALA A 564 26.32 17.67 35.53
C ALA A 564 26.86 17.53 36.96
N ALA A 565 27.34 16.36 37.38
CA ALA A 565 27.97 16.12 38.70
C ALA A 565 29.29 16.88 38.86
N SER A 566 30.05 17.09 37.77
CA SER A 566 31.28 17.89 37.79
C SER A 566 31.07 19.40 37.82
N LYS A 567 29.86 19.87 37.57
CA LYS A 567 29.49 21.30 37.60
C LYS A 567 29.01 21.81 38.98
N THR A 568 28.89 20.91 39.96
CA THR A 568 28.39 21.25 41.33
C THR A 568 29.51 21.70 42.29
N THR A 569 30.74 21.91 41.81
CA THR A 569 31.87 22.38 42.65
C THR A 569 32.64 23.54 41.96
N ALA A 570 31.93 24.59 41.52
CA ALA A 570 32.57 25.86 41.25
C ALA A 570 31.56 26.96 41.41
N GLU A 571 31.77 27.77 42.44
CA GLU A 571 31.01 28.99 42.75
C GLU A 571 31.09 30.03 41.67
N SER A 572 29.94 30.60 41.39
CA SER A 572 29.60 31.95 40.94
C SER A 572 30.71 32.92 40.48
N VAL A 573 30.72 33.24 39.17
CA VAL A 573 31.05 34.55 38.69
C VAL A 573 30.01 34.96 37.64
N ILE A 574 29.24 35.99 37.97
CA ILE A 574 28.28 36.65 37.08
C ILE A 574 29.02 37.56 36.13
N VAL A 575 28.86 37.35 34.83
CA VAL A 575 29.23 38.33 33.79
C VAL A 575 28.00 38.47 32.87
N PRO A 576 27.57 39.71 32.54
CA PRO A 576 26.31 40.00 31.91
C PRO A 576 26.27 39.60 30.43
N ALA A 577 25.13 39.13 30.01
CA ALA A 577 24.80 38.72 28.67
C ALA A 577 24.87 39.88 27.67
N SER A 578 25.72 39.79 26.65
CA SER A 578 25.57 40.51 25.40
C SER A 578 24.72 39.72 24.44
N SER A 579 23.66 40.32 23.97
CA SER A 579 22.78 39.82 22.92
C SER A 579 23.55 39.59 21.62
N GLN A 580 23.72 38.31 21.24
CA GLN A 580 24.06 37.95 19.87
C GLN A 580 22.88 37.19 19.27
N GLU A 581 22.42 37.74 18.15
CA GLU A 581 21.34 37.20 17.33
C GLU A 581 21.66 35.74 16.93
N VAL A 582 20.68 34.87 17.17
CA VAL A 582 20.70 33.50 16.70
C VAL A 582 20.46 33.54 15.19
N PRO A 583 21.33 32.94 14.35
CA PRO A 583 21.03 32.82 12.93
C PRO A 583 19.82 31.94 12.73
N VAL A 584 18.81 32.46 12.07
CA VAL A 584 17.68 31.69 11.57
C VAL A 584 18.21 30.62 10.62
N LEU A 585 18.22 29.38 11.06
CA LEU A 585 18.48 28.23 10.22
C LEU A 585 17.37 28.13 9.16
N LYS A 586 17.73 28.47 7.94
CA LYS A 586 16.92 28.19 6.74
C LYS A 586 16.57 26.70 6.74
N GLY A 587 15.30 26.42 6.44
CA GLY A 587 14.69 25.11 6.52
C GLY A 587 15.54 23.97 5.98
N SER A 588 15.68 22.91 6.75
CA SER A 588 16.36 21.68 6.36
C SER A 588 15.63 21.03 5.18
N ASN A 589 16.28 21.00 4.04
CA ASN A 589 15.89 20.12 2.94
C ASN A 589 15.92 18.67 3.46
N LYS A 590 14.75 18.03 3.58
CA LYS A 590 14.66 16.63 3.94
C LYS A 590 15.27 15.80 2.82
N HIS A 591 16.31 15.07 3.15
CA HIS A 591 17.00 14.15 2.26
C HIS A 591 16.04 13.02 1.84
N SER A 592 15.97 12.70 0.55
CA SER A 592 15.37 11.45 0.08
C SER A 592 16.34 10.30 0.37
N ASP A 593 15.81 9.11 0.75
CA ASP A 593 16.60 7.89 0.97
C ASP A 593 17.44 7.47 -0.25
N SER A 594 17.20 8.04 -1.41
CA SER A 594 17.90 7.77 -2.68
C SER A 594 19.14 8.62 -2.95
N GLY A 595 19.45 9.60 -2.10
CA GLY A 595 20.60 10.49 -2.31
C GLY A 595 20.45 11.48 -3.47
N ILE A 596 19.23 11.74 -3.94
CA ILE A 596 18.92 12.71 -5.01
C ILE A 596 17.90 13.72 -4.50
N ILE A 597 18.15 14.99 -4.80
CA ILE A 597 17.18 16.08 -4.67
C ILE A 597 16.57 16.35 -6.04
N VAL A 598 15.24 16.39 -6.12
CA VAL A 598 14.49 16.76 -7.33
C VAL A 598 13.95 18.17 -7.15
N GLU A 599 14.31 19.10 -8.03
CA GLU A 599 13.84 20.48 -7.97
C GLU A 599 12.31 20.52 -8.13
N GLY A 600 11.63 21.19 -7.19
CA GLY A 600 10.17 21.35 -7.21
C GLY A 600 9.35 20.14 -6.75
N LEU A 601 9.98 19.01 -6.42
CA LEU A 601 9.31 17.80 -5.97
C LEU A 601 9.93 17.29 -4.66
N GLY A 602 9.27 17.55 -3.52
CA GLY A 602 9.66 16.97 -2.24
C GLY A 602 9.17 15.52 -2.12
N ASN A 603 9.99 14.60 -1.56
CA ASN A 603 9.63 13.21 -1.24
C ASN A 603 9.06 12.39 -2.43
N CYS A 604 9.64 12.48 -3.62
CA CYS A 604 9.29 11.61 -4.73
C CYS A 604 10.13 10.32 -4.69
N LEU A 605 9.52 9.21 -5.10
CA LEU A 605 10.26 7.97 -5.34
C LEU A 605 11.27 8.21 -6.46
N VAL A 606 12.56 8.03 -6.17
CA VAL A 606 13.62 8.15 -7.16
C VAL A 606 14.14 6.77 -7.52
N LYS A 607 14.27 6.50 -8.81
CA LYS A 607 14.89 5.29 -9.36
C LYS A 607 16.00 5.68 -10.30
N PHE A 608 17.13 4.98 -10.22
CA PHE A 608 18.21 5.14 -11.19
C PHE A 608 17.88 4.36 -12.46
N ALA A 609 18.02 5.03 -13.60
CA ALA A 609 17.73 4.45 -14.89
C ALA A 609 18.70 3.32 -15.21
N LYS A 610 18.18 2.14 -15.52
CA LYS A 610 18.99 0.95 -15.86
C LYS A 610 19.82 1.14 -17.13
N CYS A 611 19.37 2.00 -18.06
CA CYS A 611 20.06 2.25 -19.32
C CYS A 611 21.40 2.99 -19.17
N CYS A 612 21.66 3.68 -18.05
CA CYS A 612 22.88 4.47 -17.85
C CYS A 612 23.48 4.39 -16.45
N THR A 613 22.77 3.76 -15.50
CA THR A 613 23.21 3.49 -14.12
C THR A 613 24.04 4.64 -13.52
N PRO A 614 23.42 5.82 -13.25
CA PRO A 614 24.14 7.00 -12.76
C PRO A 614 24.72 6.77 -11.35
N VAL A 615 25.90 7.32 -11.11
CA VAL A 615 26.57 7.30 -9.79
C VAL A 615 26.87 8.72 -9.32
N PRO A 616 27.06 8.97 -8.01
CA PRO A 616 27.38 10.29 -7.50
C PRO A 616 28.58 10.94 -8.22
N GLY A 617 28.44 12.22 -8.57
CA GLY A 617 29.39 12.94 -9.39
C GLY A 617 29.12 12.91 -10.90
N ASP A 618 28.20 12.07 -11.37
CA ASP A 618 27.70 12.17 -12.75
C ASP A 618 26.77 13.39 -12.90
N PRO A 619 26.80 14.13 -14.03
CA PRO A 619 25.76 15.07 -14.38
C PRO A 619 24.47 14.32 -14.68
N VAL A 620 23.39 14.65 -13.95
CA VAL A 620 22.12 13.90 -13.99
C VAL A 620 20.95 14.77 -14.39
N VAL A 621 19.91 14.14 -14.91
CA VAL A 621 18.60 14.72 -15.22
C VAL A 621 17.52 13.73 -14.82
N GLY A 622 16.41 14.24 -14.28
CA GLY A 622 15.27 13.41 -13.88
C GLY A 622 14.19 13.39 -14.96
N PHE A 623 13.58 12.24 -15.16
CA PHE A 623 12.38 12.07 -15.96
C PHE A 623 11.23 11.60 -15.06
N ILE A 624 10.16 12.37 -14.97
CA ILE A 624 8.96 11.99 -14.22
C ILE A 624 8.31 10.82 -14.95
N THR A 625 8.46 9.64 -14.39
CA THR A 625 7.87 8.41 -14.93
C THR A 625 6.41 8.29 -14.51
N ARG A 626 5.58 7.77 -15.37
CA ARG A 626 4.14 7.58 -15.15
C ARG A 626 3.94 6.50 -14.07
N GLY A 627 3.55 6.91 -12.86
CA GLY A 627 3.24 6.01 -11.73
C GLY A 627 4.40 5.47 -10.91
N TYR A 628 5.67 5.76 -11.26
CA TYR A 628 6.84 5.19 -10.58
C TYR A 628 7.84 6.21 -10.02
N GLY A 629 7.45 7.49 -9.93
CA GLY A 629 8.34 8.55 -9.44
C GLY A 629 9.27 9.09 -10.52
N VAL A 630 10.47 9.52 -10.13
CA VAL A 630 11.46 10.13 -11.03
C VAL A 630 12.53 9.12 -11.39
N SER A 631 12.71 8.86 -12.69
CA SER A 631 13.83 8.09 -13.21
C SER A 631 15.02 9.03 -13.46
N VAL A 632 16.14 8.80 -12.78
CA VAL A 632 17.33 9.62 -12.90
C VAL A 632 18.25 9.02 -13.95
N HIS A 633 18.52 9.81 -14.99
CA HIS A 633 19.43 9.48 -16.07
C HIS A 633 20.69 10.34 -15.98
N ARG A 634 21.78 9.85 -16.53
CA ARG A 634 22.94 10.70 -16.86
C ARG A 634 22.56 11.66 -18.01
N GLN A 635 23.08 12.86 -18.01
CA GLN A 635 22.79 13.84 -19.06
C GLN A 635 23.30 13.42 -20.45
N ASP A 636 24.35 12.58 -20.51
CA ASP A 636 24.91 12.00 -21.72
C ASP A 636 24.23 10.70 -22.18
N CYS A 637 23.17 10.27 -21.51
CA CYS A 637 22.41 9.08 -21.86
C CYS A 637 21.62 9.28 -23.17
N PRO A 638 21.70 8.37 -24.14
CA PRO A 638 20.92 8.46 -25.39
C PRO A 638 19.41 8.63 -25.19
N ASN A 639 18.88 8.09 -24.07
CA ASN A 639 17.46 8.22 -23.70
C ASN A 639 17.14 9.57 -23.03
N ALA A 640 18.13 10.34 -22.65
CA ALA A 640 17.99 11.66 -22.04
C ALA A 640 18.37 12.80 -22.98
N ASP A 641 18.75 12.49 -24.23
CA ASP A 641 19.18 13.45 -25.25
C ASP A 641 18.08 14.50 -25.51
N PRO A 642 18.34 15.80 -25.27
CA PRO A 642 17.38 16.87 -25.54
C PRO A 642 16.85 16.90 -26.96
N GLY A 643 17.66 16.48 -27.96
CA GLY A 643 17.29 16.45 -29.36
C GLY A 643 16.29 15.34 -29.72
N LYS A 644 16.14 14.35 -28.87
CA LYS A 644 15.22 13.21 -29.03
C LYS A 644 13.96 13.29 -28.17
N ARG A 645 13.85 14.34 -27.34
CA ARG A 645 12.69 14.52 -26.45
C ARG A 645 11.49 14.93 -27.27
N LYS A 646 10.38 14.22 -27.06
CA LYS A 646 9.11 14.63 -27.67
C LYS A 646 8.64 15.94 -27.04
N PRO A 647 8.08 16.89 -27.81
CA PRO A 647 7.55 18.16 -27.28
C PRO A 647 6.55 17.95 -26.14
N GLU A 648 5.74 16.92 -26.24
CA GLU A 648 4.72 16.52 -25.26
C GLU A 648 5.31 16.05 -23.92
N GLU A 649 6.56 15.59 -23.91
CA GLU A 649 7.25 15.10 -22.72
C GLU A 649 8.20 16.15 -22.11
N ALA A 650 8.31 17.34 -22.69
CA ALA A 650 9.23 18.38 -22.23
C ALA A 650 8.97 18.75 -20.75
N ALA A 651 7.71 18.82 -20.31
CA ALA A 651 7.33 19.14 -18.95
C ALA A 651 7.65 18.04 -17.93
N ARG A 652 8.02 16.83 -18.38
CA ARG A 652 8.38 15.70 -17.51
C ARG A 652 9.86 15.64 -17.17
N TRP A 653 10.68 16.41 -17.86
CA TRP A 653 12.11 16.50 -17.58
C TRP A 653 12.35 17.53 -16.48
N VAL A 654 12.95 17.10 -15.37
CA VAL A 654 13.18 17.92 -14.18
C VAL A 654 14.66 17.94 -13.84
N LYS A 655 15.10 19.04 -13.26
CA LYS A 655 16.46 19.12 -12.72
C LYS A 655 16.57 18.33 -11.45
N VAL A 656 17.66 17.58 -11.35
CA VAL A 656 17.99 16.77 -10.17
C VAL A 656 19.45 16.98 -9.80
N SER A 657 19.76 16.87 -8.51
CA SER A 657 21.11 17.02 -7.97
C SER A 657 21.41 15.94 -6.93
N TRP A 658 22.68 15.56 -6.83
CA TRP A 658 23.17 14.64 -5.81
C TRP A 658 23.20 15.31 -4.44
N VAL A 659 22.93 14.53 -3.40
CA VAL A 659 23.13 14.92 -2.00
C VAL A 659 24.44 14.29 -1.53
N GLU A 660 25.31 15.07 -0.95
CA GLU A 660 26.58 14.56 -0.43
C GLU A 660 26.35 13.58 0.74
N GLY A 661 26.94 12.40 0.65
CA GLY A 661 27.03 11.42 1.76
C GLY A 661 25.79 10.56 2.01
N SER A 662 24.87 10.40 1.05
CA SER A 662 23.55 9.79 1.31
C SER A 662 23.46 8.26 1.24
N LEU A 663 24.32 7.55 0.50
CA LEU A 663 24.35 6.09 0.43
C LEU A 663 25.77 5.55 0.46
N PRO A 664 26.01 4.35 1.03
CA PRO A 664 27.35 3.77 1.11
C PRO A 664 27.89 3.25 -0.22
N SER A 665 27.05 2.88 -1.18
CA SER A 665 27.46 2.40 -2.51
C SER A 665 26.33 2.45 -3.53
N TYR A 666 26.72 2.51 -4.82
CA TYR A 666 25.82 2.55 -5.99
C TYR A 666 26.21 1.47 -6.98
N GLN A 667 25.21 0.79 -7.54
CA GLN A 667 25.43 -0.28 -8.51
C GLN A 667 25.60 0.28 -9.92
N THR A 668 26.65 -0.16 -10.64
CA THR A 668 26.89 0.19 -12.03
C THR A 668 27.39 -1.01 -12.82
N SER A 669 27.24 -0.95 -14.15
CA SER A 669 27.65 -2.04 -15.06
C SER A 669 28.70 -1.54 -16.02
N LEU A 670 29.75 -2.34 -16.22
CA LEU A 670 30.80 -2.14 -17.21
C LEU A 670 30.79 -3.24 -18.25
N GLU A 671 31.04 -2.89 -19.50
CA GLU A 671 31.32 -3.81 -20.59
C GLU A 671 32.74 -3.62 -21.06
N LEU A 672 33.50 -4.71 -21.09
CA LEU A 672 34.87 -4.76 -21.59
C LEU A 672 34.88 -5.49 -22.92
N SER A 673 35.54 -4.89 -23.92
CA SER A 673 35.89 -5.53 -25.16
C SER A 673 37.36 -5.89 -25.12
N ALA A 674 37.69 -7.16 -25.28
CA ALA A 674 39.06 -7.64 -25.16
C ALA A 674 39.36 -8.73 -26.23
N LYS A 675 40.66 -9.01 -26.48
CA LYS A 675 41.07 -10.17 -27.25
C LYS A 675 40.77 -11.45 -26.44
N ASP A 676 40.14 -12.42 -27.06
CA ASP A 676 39.90 -13.71 -26.42
C ASP A 676 41.24 -14.43 -26.19
N ARG A 677 41.52 -14.76 -24.93
CA ARG A 677 42.71 -15.47 -24.49
C ARG A 677 42.51 -16.21 -23.19
N ASP A 678 43.29 -17.25 -22.98
CA ASP A 678 43.32 -17.93 -21.70
C ASP A 678 43.71 -16.97 -20.55
N GLY A 679 42.99 -17.08 -19.43
CA GLY A 679 43.25 -16.30 -18.26
C GLY A 679 42.64 -14.88 -18.23
N LEU A 680 42.00 -14.41 -19.31
CA LEU A 680 41.40 -13.06 -19.37
C LEU A 680 40.43 -12.80 -18.20
N THR A 681 39.53 -13.72 -17.94
CA THR A 681 38.54 -13.58 -16.85
C THR A 681 39.20 -13.56 -15.49
N LEU A 682 40.29 -14.31 -15.29
CA LEU A 682 41.06 -14.30 -14.05
C LEU A 682 41.76 -12.95 -13.85
N ASP A 683 42.38 -12.39 -14.89
CA ASP A 683 43.04 -11.09 -14.82
C ASP A 683 42.05 -9.97 -14.49
N VAL A 684 40.84 -9.99 -15.09
CA VAL A 684 39.75 -9.06 -14.77
C VAL A 684 39.32 -9.23 -13.30
N ALA A 685 39.14 -10.45 -12.81
CA ALA A 685 38.76 -10.70 -11.43
C ALA A 685 39.84 -10.24 -10.44
N MET A 686 41.13 -10.45 -10.76
CA MET A 686 42.24 -9.98 -9.94
C MET A 686 42.34 -8.45 -9.91
N ALA A 687 42.15 -7.78 -11.04
CA ALA A 687 42.15 -6.31 -11.11
C ALA A 687 41.02 -5.72 -10.27
N LEU A 688 39.81 -6.31 -10.32
CA LEU A 688 38.67 -5.90 -9.51
C LEU A 688 38.90 -6.15 -8.01
N SER A 689 39.48 -7.30 -7.64
CA SER A 689 39.88 -7.61 -6.27
C SER A 689 40.91 -6.60 -5.73
N THR A 690 41.91 -6.25 -6.55
CA THR A 690 42.95 -5.24 -6.20
C THR A 690 42.35 -3.86 -6.07
N ALA A 691 41.26 -3.57 -6.79
CA ALA A 691 40.52 -2.31 -6.66
C ALA A 691 39.67 -2.23 -5.37
N LYS A 692 39.49 -3.36 -4.66
CA LYS A 692 38.68 -3.51 -3.44
C LYS A 692 37.23 -3.07 -3.62
N VAL A 693 36.68 -3.24 -4.83
CA VAL A 693 35.28 -2.96 -5.14
C VAL A 693 34.46 -4.24 -5.02
N LYS A 694 33.22 -4.10 -4.55
CA LYS A 694 32.30 -5.24 -4.45
C LYS A 694 31.73 -5.56 -5.83
N VAL A 695 31.96 -6.79 -6.31
CA VAL A 695 31.45 -7.30 -7.58
C VAL A 695 30.18 -8.09 -7.32
N SER A 696 29.09 -7.69 -7.96
CA SER A 696 27.79 -8.38 -7.86
C SER A 696 27.59 -9.45 -8.94
N ALA A 697 28.17 -9.24 -10.11
CA ALA A 697 28.15 -10.21 -11.21
C ALA A 697 29.34 -10.01 -12.14
N LEU A 698 29.86 -11.11 -12.67
CA LEU A 698 30.87 -11.14 -13.72
C LEU A 698 30.46 -12.21 -14.74
N SER A 699 30.36 -11.85 -16.02
CA SER A 699 30.12 -12.79 -17.09
C SER A 699 31.02 -12.51 -18.28
N ALA A 700 31.60 -13.54 -18.85
CA ALA A 700 32.45 -13.48 -20.04
C ALA A 700 31.84 -14.31 -21.16
N ARG A 701 31.89 -13.82 -22.39
CA ARG A 701 31.41 -14.48 -23.58
C ARG A 701 32.44 -14.33 -24.71
N SER A 702 32.89 -15.44 -25.27
CA SER A 702 33.70 -15.44 -26.46
C SER A 702 32.83 -15.15 -27.68
N MET A 703 33.37 -14.35 -28.62
CA MET A 703 32.72 -13.98 -29.86
C MET A 703 33.41 -14.73 -31.04
N PRO A 704 32.70 -14.99 -32.16
CA PRO A 704 33.25 -15.74 -33.30
C PRO A 704 34.50 -15.11 -33.90
N ASP A 705 34.71 -13.81 -33.73
CA ASP A 705 35.78 -13.02 -34.35
C ASP A 705 37.08 -13.00 -33.54
N GLY A 706 37.23 -13.87 -32.53
CA GLY A 706 38.42 -13.91 -31.66
C GLY A 706 38.45 -12.81 -30.61
N TYR A 707 37.33 -12.16 -30.37
CA TYR A 707 37.10 -11.18 -29.29
C TYR A 707 36.33 -11.81 -28.13
N ALA A 708 36.51 -11.24 -26.95
CA ALA A 708 35.69 -11.55 -25.76
C ALA A 708 34.99 -10.32 -25.29
N SER A 709 33.71 -10.46 -24.95
CA SER A 709 32.94 -9.43 -24.20
C SER A 709 32.82 -9.88 -22.75
N VAL A 710 33.26 -9.01 -21.81
CA VAL A 710 33.17 -9.28 -20.39
C VAL A 710 32.26 -8.20 -19.77
N SER A 711 31.13 -8.63 -19.19
CA SER A 711 30.21 -7.78 -18.46
C SER A 711 30.45 -7.92 -16.97
N VAL A 712 30.59 -6.78 -16.29
CA VAL A 712 30.85 -6.69 -14.85
C VAL A 712 29.82 -5.77 -14.21
N VAL A 713 29.16 -6.24 -13.16
CA VAL A 713 28.28 -5.45 -12.32
C VAL A 713 28.97 -5.25 -10.96
N LEU A 714 29.18 -3.99 -10.58
CA LEU A 714 29.94 -3.64 -9.38
C LEU A 714 29.28 -2.51 -8.59
N GLU A 715 29.65 -2.40 -7.32
CA GLU A 715 29.18 -1.35 -6.42
C GLU A 715 30.32 -0.36 -6.17
N VAL A 716 30.06 0.93 -6.42
CA VAL A 716 31.01 2.04 -6.23
C VAL A 716 30.38 3.16 -5.42
N LYS A 717 31.22 3.98 -4.78
CA LYS A 717 30.77 5.12 -3.97
C LYS A 717 30.46 6.34 -4.82
N ASP A 718 31.31 6.59 -5.82
CA ASP A 718 31.27 7.78 -6.65
C ASP A 718 31.91 7.56 -8.02
N ARG A 719 31.91 8.62 -8.82
CA ARG A 719 32.52 8.66 -10.18
C ARG A 719 34.03 8.51 -10.15
N GLU A 720 34.71 8.96 -9.09
CA GLU A 720 36.20 8.91 -9.00
C GLU A 720 36.64 7.46 -8.78
N GLU A 721 35.98 6.74 -7.86
CA GLU A 721 36.22 5.31 -7.64
C GLU A 721 35.94 4.50 -8.91
N LEU A 722 34.82 4.78 -9.61
CA LEU A 722 34.52 4.17 -10.88
C LEU A 722 35.57 4.39 -11.95
N SER A 723 36.06 5.64 -12.08
CA SER A 723 37.12 5.99 -13.03
C SER A 723 38.42 5.26 -12.72
N SER A 724 38.76 5.12 -11.44
CA SER A 724 39.94 4.35 -11.00
C SER A 724 39.80 2.86 -11.40
N VAL A 725 38.62 2.27 -11.26
CA VAL A 725 38.37 0.89 -11.69
C VAL A 725 38.47 0.74 -13.21
N ILE A 726 37.87 1.64 -13.98
CA ILE A 726 37.94 1.64 -15.44
C ILE A 726 39.41 1.73 -15.92
N ASN A 727 40.20 2.62 -15.31
CA ASN A 727 41.62 2.74 -15.65
C ASN A 727 42.42 1.45 -15.36
N LYS A 728 42.16 0.79 -14.24
CA LYS A 728 42.79 -0.50 -13.91
C LYS A 728 42.42 -1.60 -14.89
N LEU A 729 41.16 -1.65 -15.31
CA LEU A 729 40.67 -2.62 -16.28
C LEU A 729 41.20 -2.37 -17.68
N ASN A 730 41.36 -1.11 -18.09
CA ASN A 730 41.98 -0.73 -19.37
C ASN A 730 43.47 -1.10 -19.45
N ASN A 731 44.17 -1.22 -18.32
CA ASN A 731 45.58 -1.60 -18.27
C ASN A 731 45.81 -3.12 -18.35
N ILE A 732 44.76 -3.91 -18.42
CA ILE A 732 44.87 -5.39 -18.59
C ILE A 732 45.30 -5.67 -20.03
N GLN A 733 46.32 -6.53 -20.21
CA GLN A 733 46.83 -6.88 -21.53
C GLN A 733 45.72 -7.55 -22.37
N GLY A 734 45.47 -6.98 -23.55
CA GLY A 734 44.45 -7.47 -24.47
C GLY A 734 43.07 -6.87 -24.29
N VAL A 735 42.83 -5.97 -23.32
CA VAL A 735 41.62 -5.15 -23.23
C VAL A 735 41.76 -3.98 -24.20
N TYR A 736 40.76 -3.81 -25.06
CA TYR A 736 40.73 -2.73 -26.04
C TYR A 736 39.96 -1.52 -25.52
N GLN A 737 38.85 -1.79 -24.85
CA GLN A 737 37.95 -0.75 -24.40
C GLN A 737 37.14 -1.22 -23.18
N VAL A 738 36.96 -0.34 -22.21
CA VAL A 738 36.04 -0.51 -21.09
C VAL A 738 35.04 0.64 -21.14
N VAL A 739 33.75 0.30 -21.29
CA VAL A 739 32.66 1.26 -21.36
C VAL A 739 31.65 0.99 -20.25
N ARG A 740 30.95 2.02 -19.82
CA ARG A 740 29.76 1.81 -18.96
C ARG A 740 28.66 1.22 -19.83
N ALA A 741 28.14 0.07 -19.42
CA ALA A 741 27.09 -0.62 -20.15
C ALA A 741 25.86 0.29 -20.29
N SER A 742 25.44 0.53 -21.52
CA SER A 742 24.12 1.04 -21.82
C SER A 742 23.18 -0.16 -21.91
N GLY A 743 22.37 -0.40 -20.85
CA GLY A 743 21.35 -1.45 -20.89
C GLY A 743 20.44 -1.25 -22.11
N LYS A 744 20.27 -2.33 -22.88
CA LYS A 744 19.25 -2.40 -23.92
C LYS A 744 17.86 -2.47 -23.34
#